data_c025442111adc2492573a8fad18b9505
#
_entry.id   c025442111adc2492573a8fad18b9505
#
_cell.length_a   1.000
_cell.length_b   1.000
_cell.length_c   1.000
_cell.angle_alpha   90.00
_cell.angle_beta   90.00
_cell.angle_gamma   90.00
#
_symmetry.space_group_name_H-M   'P 1'
#
loop_
_entity.id
_entity.type
_entity.pdbx_description
1 polymer ?
#
loop_
_entity_poly.entity_id
_entity_poly.type
_entity_poly.pdbx_seq_one_letter_code
_entity_poly.pdbx_strand_id
1 'polypeptide(L)'
;MGGAEKRVSGVRAFGRILFFPKQYVESIGRGWICGQGNVCLENARVGFSAVQDENVLLGIAVQKNQSKTLPDSRNADNPILNNPYREPKLYYDTDRDGNLDYGNVCQGRRIFKLDSAVMPNRQTGQKGVFEWNDDAAEYVKHLINLCRKEAGLWRAADYPGTTRVSKELLAFWSANPERLVTKKLFFAQQEAVETAVWLNEVAENSNPGQHILNLLRSGQQTASDNPADQLPRMAFKMATGSGKTVVMACLVCYHYFNRQEYRNDTRFADYFLVVAPGVTIKSRLSVLFVDTKNKNPKDIEDYYRVRGLVPANMEHRLENLNARLVITNYHTFEPKMLQGNKRSPFDGKVDLRGNKTDTGNKEDFSQVVKRTLGKFKVGSRVLVFNDEAHHCYLPKSKSKTTDNEEADENARAAVWFSGLREIAKKFKLQGVYDLSATPYYLTGSGHPAYSLFPWVVSDFGLIEAIESGLVKIPFLPESDNTQELTMPVLRNLYDHVKNELPKKGQRTQKKDAAADGAKHRELPPQLPQLVKLALDQFYNHYEEYYNGMRRHSEAKINMFSAPPVFIAVCNNTGVSKEMYKYIAGYEYEDAEGKTAAVSGVKGLFSNYDAATNRPLKRPPTLLIDSDALENGEQINDGFKKIFASEIEGFKKDYARLHGQGSAENITDAEILREVVNTVGQQGKLGSHIRCVVSVSMLTEGWDANTVTHIMGLRAFGSQLLCEQVAGRALRRMNYLLKTYRVDTGEEIDLKDKHKYKPENLH
;
A
#
# COMPACT_ATOMS: atom_id res chain seq x y z
N MET A 1 7.53 -51.61 2.08
CA MET A 1 6.20 -51.49 2.68
C MET A 1 6.23 -50.30 3.65
N GLY A 2 5.41 -49.31 3.47
CA GLY A 2 5.31 -48.14 4.36
C GLY A 2 6.18 -46.98 3.96
N GLY A 3 5.88 -46.35 2.81
CA GLY A 3 6.42 -45.05 2.45
C GLY A 3 5.64 -43.96 3.18
N ALA A 4 6.30 -43.23 4.07
CA ALA A 4 5.74 -42.05 4.72
C ALA A 4 5.89 -40.83 3.79
N GLU A 5 4.79 -40.38 3.24
CA GLU A 5 4.71 -39.06 2.58
C GLU A 5 5.00 -37.96 3.58
N LYS A 6 6.15 -37.32 3.47
CA LYS A 6 6.44 -36.06 4.12
C LYS A 6 5.67 -34.95 3.39
N ARG A 7 4.51 -34.58 3.91
CA ARG A 7 3.80 -33.37 3.50
C ARG A 7 4.62 -32.14 3.90
N VAL A 8 5.05 -31.40 2.91
CA VAL A 8 5.76 -30.13 3.08
C VAL A 8 4.76 -29.07 3.51
N SER A 9 4.87 -28.61 4.76
CA SER A 9 3.95 -27.70 5.45
C SER A 9 4.36 -26.23 5.34
N GLY A 10 4.70 -25.76 4.15
CA GLY A 10 5.16 -24.35 3.97
C GLY A 10 4.26 -23.43 3.14
N VAL A 11 3.18 -23.92 2.55
CA VAL A 11 2.50 -23.23 1.45
C VAL A 11 1.08 -22.72 1.78
N ARG A 12 0.66 -22.81 3.05
CA ARG A 12 -0.73 -22.48 3.43
C ARG A 12 -1.06 -21.00 3.63
N ALA A 13 -0.09 -20.09 3.66
CA ALA A 13 -0.37 -18.66 3.88
C ALA A 13 -1.00 -17.95 2.67
N PHE A 14 -0.75 -18.44 1.45
CA PHE A 14 -1.26 -17.83 0.21
C PHE A 14 -2.73 -18.16 -0.13
N GLY A 15 -3.25 -19.26 0.44
CA GLY A 15 -4.58 -19.76 0.14
C GLY A 15 -5.75 -18.89 0.60
N ARG A 16 -5.49 -17.78 1.29
CA ARG A 16 -6.55 -17.04 2.00
C ARG A 16 -6.95 -15.70 1.42
N ILE A 17 -6.25 -15.21 0.41
CA ILE A 17 -6.54 -13.84 -0.03
C ILE A 17 -7.54 -13.76 -1.17
N LEU A 18 -7.72 -14.72 -2.03
CA LEU A 18 -8.77 -14.66 -3.08
C LEU A 18 -8.66 -15.88 -4.02
N PHE A 19 -9.61 -16.76 -3.98
CA PHE A 19 -9.79 -17.85 -4.95
C PHE A 19 -10.85 -17.45 -5.97
N PHE A 20 -10.52 -17.51 -7.25
CA PHE A 20 -11.48 -17.39 -8.34
C PHE A 20 -11.56 -18.70 -9.13
N PRO A 21 -12.77 -19.17 -9.52
CA PRO A 21 -12.93 -20.43 -10.23
C PRO A 21 -12.39 -20.41 -11.66
N LYS A 22 -11.95 -21.57 -12.08
CA LYS A 22 -11.46 -21.92 -13.41
C LYS A 22 -12.54 -21.82 -14.48
N GLN A 23 -12.82 -20.70 -15.09
CA GLN A 23 -13.71 -20.65 -16.26
C GLN A 23 -13.40 -19.51 -17.23
N TYR A 24 -12.17 -19.41 -17.74
CA TYR A 24 -11.88 -18.41 -18.78
C TYR A 24 -10.95 -18.89 -19.90
N VAL A 25 -10.98 -20.20 -20.27
CA VAL A 25 -10.26 -20.70 -21.45
C VAL A 25 -11.17 -21.37 -22.48
N GLU A 26 -12.48 -21.52 -22.25
CA GLU A 26 -13.35 -22.26 -23.17
C GLU A 26 -14.56 -21.50 -23.73
N SER A 27 -14.47 -20.20 -23.99
CA SER A 27 -15.58 -19.49 -24.68
C SER A 27 -15.18 -18.81 -25.97
N ILE A 28 -14.32 -19.44 -26.77
CA ILE A 28 -14.23 -19.14 -28.20
C ILE A 28 -14.57 -20.44 -28.96
N GLY A 29 -15.82 -20.66 -29.21
CA GLY A 29 -16.24 -21.71 -30.13
C GLY A 29 -17.57 -22.34 -29.83
N ARG A 30 -18.55 -21.96 -30.63
CA ARG A 30 -19.80 -22.63 -30.95
C ARG A 30 -21.06 -22.27 -30.14
N GLY A 31 -21.95 -21.66 -30.87
CA GLY A 31 -23.32 -21.38 -30.55
C GLY A 31 -24.24 -22.60 -30.62
N TRP A 32 -25.55 -22.33 -30.39
CA TRP A 32 -26.76 -23.12 -30.56
C TRP A 32 -27.18 -23.88 -29.28
N ILE A 33 -28.40 -23.94 -28.82
CA ILE A 33 -29.77 -23.74 -29.27
C ILE A 33 -30.71 -23.61 -28.03
N CYS A 34 -31.77 -22.89 -28.23
CA CYS A 34 -33.02 -22.69 -27.52
C CYS A 34 -33.66 -23.91 -26.81
N GLY A 35 -34.29 -23.68 -25.66
CA GLY A 35 -35.28 -24.59 -25.07
C GLY A 35 -36.11 -23.92 -23.99
N GLN A 36 -37.40 -23.67 -24.32
CA GLN A 36 -38.44 -23.07 -23.48
C GLN A 36 -38.83 -23.96 -22.30
N GLY A 37 -39.30 -23.36 -21.23
CA GLY A 37 -40.04 -24.01 -20.18
C GLY A 37 -40.52 -23.07 -19.09
N ASN A 38 -41.74 -22.59 -19.25
CA ASN A 38 -42.56 -21.89 -18.23
C ASN A 38 -42.79 -22.76 -17.01
N VAL A 39 -43.00 -22.18 -15.80
CA VAL A 39 -44.24 -22.32 -15.02
C VAL A 39 -44.15 -21.69 -13.62
N CYS A 40 -45.11 -20.83 -13.38
CA CYS A 40 -45.94 -20.49 -12.20
C CYS A 40 -45.37 -19.92 -10.90
N LEU A 41 -45.89 -18.75 -10.65
CA LEU A 41 -46.13 -18.08 -9.38
C LEU A 41 -47.13 -18.86 -8.51
N GLU A 42 -46.89 -18.90 -7.19
CA GLU A 42 -47.99 -18.87 -6.26
C GLU A 42 -47.65 -18.18 -4.92
N ASN A 43 -48.63 -17.47 -4.42
CA ASN A 43 -48.67 -16.56 -3.30
C ASN A 43 -48.56 -17.24 -1.92
N ALA A 44 -47.96 -16.57 -0.95
CA ALA A 44 -48.39 -16.67 0.44
C ALA A 44 -48.25 -15.30 1.17
N ARG A 45 -49.38 -14.71 1.44
CA ARG A 45 -49.57 -13.65 2.45
C ARG A 45 -49.46 -14.26 3.82
N VAL A 46 -48.76 -13.63 4.74
CA VAL A 46 -48.94 -13.82 6.19
C VAL A 46 -48.92 -12.45 6.88
N GLY A 47 -49.89 -12.27 7.74
CA GLY A 47 -50.36 -11.04 8.31
C GLY A 47 -49.49 -10.52 9.46
N PHE A 48 -49.60 -9.23 9.67
CA PHE A 48 -49.18 -8.50 10.85
C PHE A 48 -50.06 -8.80 12.07
N SER A 49 -49.48 -9.11 13.21
CA SER A 49 -50.07 -8.84 14.51
C SER A 49 -49.02 -8.21 15.44
N ALA A 50 -49.38 -7.05 15.96
CA ALA A 50 -48.59 -6.31 16.92
C ALA A 50 -48.62 -7.00 18.29
N VAL A 51 -47.49 -7.17 18.95
CA VAL A 51 -47.37 -7.29 20.39
C VAL A 51 -46.20 -6.40 20.83
N GLN A 52 -46.54 -5.42 21.68
CA GLN A 52 -45.57 -4.67 22.47
C GLN A 52 -44.97 -5.58 23.51
N ASP A 53 -43.66 -5.62 23.60
CA ASP A 53 -42.95 -5.89 24.85
C ASP A 53 -41.57 -5.26 24.81
N GLU A 54 -41.32 -4.44 25.85
CA GLU A 54 -40.04 -3.82 26.15
C GLU A 54 -39.04 -4.87 26.64
N ASN A 55 -38.07 -5.18 25.82
CA ASN A 55 -36.70 -5.67 26.16
C ASN A 55 -35.94 -6.03 24.88
N VAL A 56 -35.59 -5.02 24.07
CA VAL A 56 -34.68 -5.21 22.92
C VAL A 56 -33.28 -4.83 23.34
N LEU A 57 -32.65 -5.69 24.09
CA LEU A 57 -31.20 -5.78 24.19
C LEU A 57 -30.71 -6.90 23.27
N LEU A 58 -30.04 -6.47 22.19
CA LEU A 58 -29.08 -7.27 21.40
C LEU A 58 -29.52 -8.69 20.99
N GLY A 59 -30.38 -8.75 20.02
CA GLY A 59 -30.62 -9.98 19.25
C GLY A 59 -30.08 -9.84 17.83
N ILE A 60 -28.78 -10.02 17.59
CA ILE A 60 -28.28 -10.41 16.28
C ILE A 60 -28.56 -11.90 16.15
N ALA A 61 -29.77 -12.24 15.72
CA ALA A 61 -30.12 -13.59 15.33
C ALA A 61 -29.38 -13.91 14.02
N VAL A 62 -28.32 -14.70 14.12
CA VAL A 62 -27.75 -15.40 12.98
C VAL A 62 -28.76 -16.45 12.53
N GLN A 63 -29.67 -16.08 11.66
CA GLN A 63 -30.49 -17.05 10.94
C GLN A 63 -29.61 -17.69 9.86
N LYS A 64 -29.14 -18.91 10.14
CA LYS A 64 -28.60 -19.82 9.12
C LYS A 64 -29.74 -20.24 8.18
N ASN A 65 -29.98 -19.50 7.13
CA ASN A 65 -30.74 -20.00 5.99
C ASN A 65 -29.79 -20.79 5.09
N GLN A 66 -29.81 -22.11 5.26
CA GLN A 66 -29.17 -23.04 4.32
C GLN A 66 -30.04 -23.14 3.05
N SER A 67 -29.77 -22.31 2.07
CA SER A 67 -30.06 -22.62 0.68
C SER A 67 -28.74 -22.91 -0.01
N LYS A 68 -28.43 -24.16 -0.27
CA LYS A 68 -27.35 -24.59 -1.16
C LYS A 68 -27.72 -24.21 -2.59
N THR A 69 -27.52 -22.96 -2.95
CA THR A 69 -27.42 -22.56 -4.35
C THR A 69 -25.96 -22.76 -4.78
N LEU A 70 -25.75 -23.38 -5.93
CA LEU A 70 -24.45 -23.45 -6.58
C LEU A 70 -23.83 -22.03 -6.63
N PRO A 71 -22.54 -21.88 -6.37
CA PRO A 71 -21.90 -20.57 -6.40
C PRO A 71 -22.15 -19.92 -7.76
N ASP A 72 -22.71 -18.73 -7.74
CA ASP A 72 -22.90 -17.96 -8.97
C ASP A 72 -21.52 -17.46 -9.42
N SER A 73 -20.92 -18.13 -10.40
CA SER A 73 -19.61 -17.82 -10.97
C SER A 73 -19.47 -16.36 -11.37
N ARG A 74 -20.58 -15.69 -11.70
CA ARG A 74 -20.62 -14.25 -12.02
C ARG A 74 -20.23 -13.34 -10.84
N ASN A 75 -20.41 -13.77 -9.59
CA ASN A 75 -20.01 -12.98 -8.43
C ASN A 75 -18.50 -13.01 -8.20
N ALA A 76 -17.83 -14.09 -8.56
CA ALA A 76 -16.36 -14.20 -8.47
C ALA A 76 -15.68 -13.29 -9.49
N ASP A 77 -16.25 -13.13 -10.69
CA ASP A 77 -15.70 -12.24 -11.73
C ASP A 77 -15.86 -10.76 -11.37
N ASN A 78 -16.87 -10.42 -10.57
CA ASN A 78 -17.09 -9.06 -10.09
C ASN A 78 -17.54 -9.06 -8.63
N PRO A 79 -16.59 -9.12 -7.68
CA PRO A 79 -16.87 -9.20 -6.24
C PRO A 79 -17.30 -7.86 -5.62
N ILE A 80 -17.56 -6.82 -6.41
CA ILE A 80 -17.98 -5.51 -5.89
C ILE A 80 -19.43 -5.58 -5.44
N LEU A 81 -19.66 -5.40 -4.13
CA LEU A 81 -20.96 -5.42 -3.48
C LEU A 81 -21.43 -4.03 -3.06
N ASN A 82 -20.51 -3.12 -2.78
CA ASN A 82 -20.78 -1.85 -2.12
C ASN A 82 -20.25 -0.66 -2.94
N ASN A 83 -20.81 0.52 -2.61
CA ASN A 83 -20.33 1.77 -3.15
C ASN A 83 -19.17 2.30 -2.31
N PRO A 84 -18.00 2.71 -2.90
CA PRO A 84 -16.84 3.15 -2.14
C PRO A 84 -17.05 4.44 -1.31
N TYR A 85 -18.10 5.21 -1.60
CA TYR A 85 -18.44 6.46 -0.91
C TYR A 85 -19.48 6.30 0.21
N ARG A 86 -19.93 5.08 0.48
CA ARG A 86 -20.94 4.77 1.50
C ARG A 86 -20.47 3.64 2.40
N GLU A 87 -20.99 3.61 3.61
CA GLU A 87 -20.73 2.50 4.52
C GLU A 87 -21.11 1.16 3.87
N PRO A 88 -20.21 0.16 3.89
CA PRO A 88 -20.50 -1.17 3.38
C PRO A 88 -21.71 -1.79 4.10
N LYS A 89 -22.63 -2.35 3.34
CA LYS A 89 -23.85 -3.01 3.84
C LYS A 89 -23.91 -4.49 3.50
N LEU A 90 -23.01 -4.95 2.67
CA LEU A 90 -22.93 -6.34 2.20
C LEU A 90 -21.49 -6.81 2.26
N TYR A 91 -21.28 -8.10 2.52
CA TYR A 91 -19.99 -8.74 2.45
C TYR A 91 -20.14 -10.24 2.12
N TYR A 92 -19.12 -10.84 1.54
CA TYR A 92 -19.08 -12.30 1.35
C TYR A 92 -18.73 -12.99 2.65
N ASP A 93 -19.36 -14.11 2.95
CA ASP A 93 -18.96 -14.95 4.08
C ASP A 93 -17.59 -15.58 3.81
N THR A 94 -16.99 -16.13 4.84
CA THR A 94 -15.73 -16.83 4.75
C THR A 94 -15.91 -18.29 5.16
N ASP A 95 -15.30 -19.21 4.40
CA ASP A 95 -15.25 -20.60 4.78
C ASP A 95 -14.37 -20.85 6.04
N ARG A 96 -14.26 -22.10 6.47
CA ARG A 96 -13.46 -22.49 7.65
C ARG A 96 -11.95 -22.23 7.46
N ASP A 97 -11.51 -22.16 6.22
CA ASP A 97 -10.12 -21.87 5.85
C ASP A 97 -9.86 -20.36 5.64
N GLY A 98 -10.90 -19.53 5.77
CA GLY A 98 -10.85 -18.08 5.61
C GLY A 98 -10.93 -17.60 4.15
N ASN A 99 -11.29 -18.47 3.19
CA ASN A 99 -11.53 -18.05 1.82
C ASN A 99 -12.92 -17.44 1.69
N LEU A 100 -13.08 -16.49 0.75
CA LEU A 100 -14.37 -15.87 0.49
C LEU A 100 -15.31 -16.86 -0.19
N ASP A 101 -16.51 -17.02 0.37
CA ASP A 101 -17.61 -17.75 -0.25
C ASP A 101 -18.46 -16.80 -1.09
N TYR A 102 -18.17 -16.75 -2.39
CA TYR A 102 -18.89 -15.88 -3.34
C TYR A 102 -20.36 -16.28 -3.55
N GLY A 103 -20.76 -17.47 -3.10
CA GLY A 103 -22.15 -17.92 -3.11
C GLY A 103 -22.97 -17.38 -1.93
N ASN A 104 -22.34 -16.85 -0.90
CA ASN A 104 -22.98 -16.46 0.35
C ASN A 104 -22.72 -14.99 0.69
N VAL A 105 -23.69 -14.12 0.40
CA VAL A 105 -23.63 -12.68 0.68
C VAL A 105 -24.36 -12.39 1.99
N CYS A 106 -23.61 -11.87 2.96
CA CYS A 106 -24.12 -11.48 4.28
C CYS A 106 -24.56 -10.02 4.30
N GLN A 107 -25.57 -9.74 5.14
CA GLN A 107 -26.07 -8.37 5.38
C GLN A 107 -25.26 -7.69 6.50
N GLY A 108 -25.11 -6.37 6.40
CA GLY A 108 -24.40 -5.55 7.36
C GLY A 108 -22.95 -5.31 6.96
N ARG A 109 -22.17 -4.81 7.90
CA ARG A 109 -20.73 -4.61 7.72
C ARG A 109 -19.96 -5.80 8.29
N ARG A 110 -18.91 -6.22 7.59
CA ARG A 110 -18.01 -7.28 8.04
C ARG A 110 -17.46 -6.95 9.45
N ILE A 111 -17.65 -7.85 10.41
CA ILE A 111 -17.05 -7.72 11.75
C ILE A 111 -15.53 -7.94 11.61
N PHE A 112 -14.75 -7.06 12.21
CA PHE A 112 -13.30 -7.28 12.29
C PHE A 112 -13.02 -8.55 13.11
N LYS A 113 -12.27 -9.47 12.52
CA LYS A 113 -11.74 -10.67 13.16
C LYS A 113 -10.22 -10.66 13.01
N LEU A 114 -9.50 -11.11 14.02
CA LEU A 114 -8.06 -11.31 13.89
C LEU A 114 -7.82 -12.40 12.85
N ASP A 115 -6.99 -12.11 11.84
CA ASP A 115 -6.69 -13.07 10.80
C ASP A 115 -6.03 -14.32 11.37
N SER A 116 -6.63 -15.47 11.13
CA SER A 116 -6.08 -16.76 11.54
C SER A 116 -4.78 -17.12 10.81
N ALA A 117 -4.44 -16.39 9.73
CA ALA A 117 -3.17 -16.56 9.00
C ALA A 117 -1.95 -16.07 9.81
N VAL A 118 -2.17 -15.25 10.82
CA VAL A 118 -1.13 -14.72 11.72
C VAL A 118 -0.80 -15.70 12.85
N MET A 119 -1.46 -16.86 12.91
CA MET A 119 -1.23 -17.85 13.96
C MET A 119 0.10 -18.60 13.79
N PRO A 120 0.92 -18.72 14.85
CA PRO A 120 2.10 -19.56 14.81
C PRO A 120 1.71 -21.00 14.50
N ASN A 121 2.49 -21.59 13.63
CA ASN A 121 2.39 -22.94 13.12
C ASN A 121 2.03 -23.96 14.23
N ARG A 122 0.93 -24.70 14.08
CA ARG A 122 0.49 -25.77 14.98
C ARG A 122 1.50 -26.93 15.18
N GLN A 123 2.68 -26.85 14.55
CA GLN A 123 3.68 -27.94 14.59
C GLN A 123 4.58 -27.96 15.82
N THR A 124 4.59 -26.94 16.65
CA THR A 124 5.50 -26.90 17.83
C THR A 124 4.88 -27.38 19.15
N GLY A 125 3.66 -27.93 19.14
CA GLY A 125 3.06 -28.55 20.32
C GLY A 125 2.89 -27.64 21.56
N GLN A 126 3.32 -26.38 21.49
CA GLN A 126 3.00 -25.40 22.51
C GLN A 126 1.58 -24.90 22.28
N LYS A 127 0.68 -25.32 23.17
CA LYS A 127 -0.64 -24.72 23.29
C LYS A 127 -0.46 -23.22 23.50
N GLY A 128 -0.72 -22.44 22.43
CA GLY A 128 -0.84 -21.00 22.57
C GLY A 128 -2.00 -20.72 23.53
N VAL A 129 -1.84 -19.73 24.39
CA VAL A 129 -2.80 -19.30 25.42
C VAL A 129 -4.16 -18.86 24.82
N PHE A 130 -4.33 -18.90 23.51
CA PHE A 130 -5.56 -18.58 22.80
C PHE A 130 -6.11 -19.84 22.13
N GLU A 131 -6.97 -20.57 22.84
CA GLU A 131 -7.96 -21.42 22.17
C GLU A 131 -8.91 -20.51 21.42
N TRP A 132 -9.06 -20.74 20.11
CA TRP A 132 -10.05 -20.09 19.28
C TRP A 132 -11.44 -20.48 19.77
N ASN A 133 -12.06 -19.63 20.54
CA ASN A 133 -13.49 -19.65 20.65
C ASN A 133 -14.04 -19.03 19.37
N ASP A 134 -14.80 -19.78 18.62
CA ASP A 134 -15.58 -19.35 17.44
C ASP A 134 -16.72 -18.38 17.85
N ASP A 135 -16.57 -17.78 19.01
CA ASP A 135 -17.58 -16.95 19.65
C ASP A 135 -17.54 -15.54 19.02
N ALA A 136 -18.45 -15.33 18.05
CA ALA A 136 -18.66 -14.02 17.44
C ALA A 136 -18.85 -12.90 18.51
N ALA A 137 -19.28 -13.28 19.71
CA ALA A 137 -19.46 -12.38 20.86
C ALA A 137 -18.16 -11.78 21.37
N GLU A 138 -17.01 -12.48 21.25
CA GLU A 138 -15.71 -11.96 21.69
C GLU A 138 -15.15 -10.93 20.72
N TYR A 139 -15.30 -11.13 19.43
CA TYR A 139 -14.86 -10.16 18.41
C TYR A 139 -15.65 -8.85 18.43
N VAL A 140 -16.93 -8.89 18.81
CA VAL A 140 -17.74 -7.67 18.98
C VAL A 140 -17.14 -6.74 20.03
N LYS A 141 -16.44 -7.28 21.05
CA LYS A 141 -15.76 -6.51 22.10
C LYS A 141 -14.37 -5.99 21.69
N HIS A 142 -13.89 -6.32 20.48
CA HIS A 142 -12.60 -5.84 20.02
C HIS A 142 -12.62 -4.32 19.79
N LEU A 143 -11.53 -3.63 20.13
CA LEU A 143 -11.39 -2.17 20.07
C LEU A 143 -11.90 -1.58 18.74
N ILE A 144 -11.54 -2.16 17.60
CA ILE A 144 -11.95 -1.71 16.26
C ILE A 144 -13.49 -1.77 16.13
N ASN A 145 -14.12 -2.88 16.49
CA ASN A 145 -15.57 -3.04 16.35
C ASN A 145 -16.34 -2.11 17.29
N LEU A 146 -15.82 -1.88 18.48
CA LEU A 146 -16.39 -0.90 19.42
C LEU A 146 -16.29 0.52 18.88
N CYS A 147 -15.11 0.92 18.33
CA CYS A 147 -14.93 2.23 17.69
C CYS A 147 -15.90 2.39 16.50
N ARG A 148 -16.02 1.38 15.62
CA ARG A 148 -16.97 1.39 14.48
C ARG A 148 -18.40 1.63 14.95
N LYS A 149 -18.84 0.91 15.97
CA LYS A 149 -20.20 1.02 16.51
C LYS A 149 -20.45 2.43 17.04
N GLU A 150 -19.63 2.90 17.94
CA GLU A 150 -19.85 4.18 18.61
C GLU A 150 -19.68 5.38 17.66
N ALA A 151 -18.65 5.39 16.79
CA ALA A 151 -18.48 6.41 15.76
C ALA A 151 -19.64 6.39 14.74
N GLY A 152 -20.16 5.20 14.41
CA GLY A 152 -21.32 5.06 13.53
C GLY A 152 -22.61 5.63 14.12
N LEU A 153 -22.88 5.36 15.41
CA LEU A 153 -24.00 5.96 16.15
C LEU A 153 -23.86 7.48 16.24
N TRP A 154 -22.68 7.97 16.53
CA TRP A 154 -22.39 9.40 16.61
C TRP A 154 -22.57 10.10 15.25
N ARG A 155 -22.13 9.49 14.14
CA ARG A 155 -22.39 9.96 12.77
C ARG A 155 -23.89 10.05 12.49
N ALA A 156 -24.63 8.98 12.83
CA ALA A 156 -26.08 8.93 12.62
C ALA A 156 -26.83 10.01 13.41
N ALA A 157 -26.28 10.46 14.54
CA ALA A 157 -26.82 11.53 15.36
C ALA A 157 -26.36 12.95 14.92
N ASP A 158 -25.71 13.11 13.77
CA ASP A 158 -25.18 14.37 13.23
C ASP A 158 -24.12 15.01 14.14
N TYR A 159 -23.16 14.20 14.59
CA TYR A 159 -21.92 14.60 15.26
C TYR A 159 -22.09 15.45 16.54
N PRO A 160 -22.94 15.08 17.51
CA PRO A 160 -23.12 15.82 18.75
C PRO A 160 -21.85 15.88 19.59
N GLY A 161 -21.67 16.97 20.33
CA GLY A 161 -20.54 17.12 21.27
C GLY A 161 -19.22 17.56 20.67
N THR A 162 -19.16 17.81 19.35
CA THR A 162 -17.99 18.36 18.69
C THR A 162 -17.98 19.88 18.72
N THR A 163 -16.80 20.46 18.48
CA THR A 163 -16.70 21.90 18.22
C THR A 163 -17.44 22.30 16.96
N ARG A 164 -17.80 23.58 16.84
CA ARG A 164 -18.42 24.14 15.63
C ARG A 164 -17.55 23.91 14.38
N VAL A 165 -16.23 24.12 14.50
CA VAL A 165 -15.29 23.93 13.40
C VAL A 165 -15.24 22.46 12.96
N SER A 166 -15.19 21.53 13.91
CA SER A 166 -15.20 20.11 13.61
C SER A 166 -16.48 19.67 12.90
N LYS A 167 -17.63 20.14 13.39
CA LYS A 167 -18.93 19.86 12.77
C LYS A 167 -19.01 20.41 11.35
N GLU A 168 -18.52 21.65 11.11
CA GLU A 168 -18.48 22.26 9.78
C GLU A 168 -17.60 21.45 8.82
N LEU A 169 -16.42 21.02 9.24
CA LEU A 169 -15.52 20.19 8.44
C LEU A 169 -16.12 18.82 8.13
N LEU A 170 -16.67 18.14 9.14
CA LEU A 170 -17.30 16.81 8.96
C LEU A 170 -18.49 16.90 8.00
N ALA A 171 -19.36 17.88 8.15
CA ALA A 171 -20.48 18.11 7.25
C ALA A 171 -19.99 18.44 5.82
N PHE A 172 -18.93 19.23 5.68
CA PHE A 172 -18.35 19.56 4.39
C PHE A 172 -17.76 18.32 3.68
N TRP A 173 -17.13 17.40 4.42
CA TRP A 173 -16.51 16.21 3.84
C TRP A 173 -17.50 15.11 3.50
N SER A 174 -18.55 14.91 4.29
CA SER A 174 -19.46 13.75 4.20
C SER A 174 -20.81 14.10 3.63
N ALA A 175 -21.41 15.20 4.05
CA ALA A 175 -22.84 15.50 3.79
C ALA A 175 -23.09 16.56 2.71
N ASN A 176 -22.06 17.20 2.15
CA ASN A 176 -22.25 18.25 1.16
C ASN A 176 -22.68 17.65 -0.21
N PRO A 177 -23.97 17.83 -0.64
CA PRO A 177 -24.46 17.29 -1.90
C PRO A 177 -23.82 17.95 -3.13
N GLU A 178 -23.38 19.20 -3.01
CA GLU A 178 -22.75 19.96 -4.11
C GLU A 178 -21.31 19.54 -4.39
N ARG A 179 -20.74 18.74 -3.49
CA ARG A 179 -19.37 18.27 -3.66
C ARG A 179 -19.26 17.34 -4.86
N LEU A 180 -18.35 17.67 -5.80
CA LEU A 180 -18.07 16.84 -6.96
C LEU A 180 -17.72 15.41 -6.54
N VAL A 181 -18.21 14.41 -7.25
CA VAL A 181 -17.97 12.99 -6.96
C VAL A 181 -16.46 12.71 -6.88
N THR A 182 -15.66 13.31 -7.76
CA THR A 182 -14.19 13.19 -7.77
C THR A 182 -13.48 13.74 -6.54
N LYS A 183 -14.17 14.58 -5.75
CA LYS A 183 -13.67 15.21 -4.53
C LYS A 183 -14.28 14.63 -3.25
N LYS A 184 -15.27 13.75 -3.34
CA LYS A 184 -15.87 13.07 -2.18
C LYS A 184 -14.82 12.19 -1.50
N LEU A 185 -14.88 12.12 -0.17
CA LEU A 185 -14.09 11.13 0.57
C LEU A 185 -14.67 9.75 0.32
N PHE A 186 -13.79 8.77 0.16
CA PHE A 186 -14.20 7.37 0.28
C PHE A 186 -14.64 7.08 1.70
N PHE A 187 -15.53 6.11 1.87
CA PHE A 187 -15.99 5.75 3.21
C PHE A 187 -14.83 5.33 4.13
N ALA A 188 -13.84 4.62 3.62
CA ALA A 188 -12.61 4.29 4.35
C ALA A 188 -11.89 5.52 4.93
N GLN A 189 -11.84 6.63 4.18
CA GLN A 189 -11.22 7.88 4.61
C GLN A 189 -12.11 8.59 5.63
N GLN A 190 -13.41 8.63 5.35
CA GLN A 190 -14.41 9.25 6.24
C GLN A 190 -14.40 8.57 7.62
N GLU A 191 -14.47 7.23 7.66
CA GLU A 191 -14.46 6.47 8.91
C GLU A 191 -13.19 6.69 9.72
N ALA A 192 -12.00 6.68 9.08
CA ALA A 192 -10.74 6.92 9.77
C ALA A 192 -10.70 8.33 10.41
N VAL A 193 -11.14 9.36 9.66
CA VAL A 193 -11.22 10.73 10.17
C VAL A 193 -12.25 10.85 11.30
N GLU A 194 -13.44 10.31 11.12
CA GLU A 194 -14.51 10.34 12.12
C GLU A 194 -14.11 9.63 13.39
N THR A 195 -13.46 8.47 13.31
CA THR A 195 -12.96 7.73 14.47
C THR A 195 -11.94 8.56 15.25
N ALA A 196 -11.00 9.22 14.55
CA ALA A 196 -10.01 10.09 15.19
C ALA A 196 -10.67 11.29 15.89
N VAL A 197 -11.63 11.97 15.24
CA VAL A 197 -12.35 13.11 15.80
C VAL A 197 -13.19 12.69 17.01
N TRP A 198 -13.92 11.58 16.90
CA TRP A 198 -14.75 11.05 17.96
C TRP A 198 -13.93 10.69 19.19
N LEU A 199 -12.80 9.99 19.04
CA LEU A 199 -11.89 9.64 20.12
C LEU A 199 -11.29 10.88 20.78
N ASN A 200 -11.00 11.94 20.02
CA ASN A 200 -10.35 13.15 20.52
C ASN A 200 -11.31 14.13 21.20
N GLU A 201 -12.58 14.21 20.74
CA GLU A 201 -13.52 15.22 21.25
C GLU A 201 -14.67 14.67 22.08
N VAL A 202 -15.14 13.46 21.80
CA VAL A 202 -16.44 12.97 22.27
C VAL A 202 -16.34 11.77 23.19
N ALA A 203 -15.42 10.87 22.95
CA ALA A 203 -15.34 9.58 23.65
C ALA A 203 -15.24 9.74 25.19
N GLU A 204 -14.55 10.76 25.68
CA GLU A 204 -14.38 10.99 27.12
C GLU A 204 -15.70 11.33 27.85
N ASN A 205 -16.71 11.79 27.11
CA ASN A 205 -17.99 12.25 27.66
C ASN A 205 -19.06 11.15 27.80
N SER A 206 -18.74 9.92 27.48
CA SER A 206 -19.69 8.78 27.57
C SER A 206 -19.04 7.54 28.18
N ASN A 207 -19.85 6.71 28.88
CA ASN A 207 -19.35 5.46 29.46
C ASN A 207 -18.75 4.50 28.40
N PRO A 208 -19.41 4.25 27.23
CA PRO A 208 -18.81 3.45 26.18
C PRO A 208 -17.49 4.03 25.66
N GLY A 209 -17.43 5.35 25.51
CA GLY A 209 -16.23 6.04 25.05
C GLY A 209 -15.08 5.94 26.05
N GLN A 210 -15.33 6.12 27.35
CA GLN A 210 -14.33 5.93 28.39
C GLN A 210 -13.82 4.48 28.42
N HIS A 211 -14.69 3.49 28.23
CA HIS A 211 -14.28 2.09 28.10
C HIS A 211 -13.33 1.88 26.93
N ILE A 212 -13.66 2.43 25.76
CA ILE A 212 -12.83 2.37 24.54
C ILE A 212 -11.47 3.05 24.76
N LEU A 213 -11.45 4.23 25.38
CA LEU A 213 -10.21 4.95 25.71
C LEU A 213 -9.34 4.16 26.68
N ASN A 214 -9.94 3.43 27.64
CA ASN A 214 -9.19 2.58 28.56
C ASN A 214 -8.60 1.35 27.85
N LEU A 215 -9.34 0.72 26.93
CA LEU A 215 -8.82 -0.36 26.10
C LEU A 215 -7.65 0.13 25.23
N LEU A 216 -7.77 1.30 24.62
CA LEU A 216 -6.71 1.91 23.81
C LEU A 216 -5.45 2.18 24.65
N ARG A 217 -5.59 2.77 25.84
CA ARG A 217 -4.47 3.01 26.79
C ARG A 217 -3.83 1.71 27.21
N SER A 218 -4.62 0.70 27.55
CA SER A 218 -4.11 -0.64 27.87
C SER A 218 -3.31 -1.23 26.73
N GLY A 219 -3.80 -1.14 25.47
CA GLY A 219 -3.07 -1.57 24.28
C GLY A 219 -1.73 -0.83 24.11
N GLN A 220 -1.70 0.48 24.32
CA GLN A 220 -0.47 1.27 24.26
C GLN A 220 0.54 0.86 25.35
N GLN A 221 0.07 0.50 26.53
CA GLN A 221 0.92 0.04 27.65
C GLN A 221 1.56 -1.33 27.37
N THR A 222 0.88 -2.22 26.64
CA THR A 222 1.45 -3.54 26.29
C THR A 222 2.65 -3.44 25.32
N ALA A 223 2.84 -2.31 24.65
CA ALA A 223 3.94 -2.11 23.74
C ALA A 223 5.31 -2.04 24.42
N SER A 224 5.36 -1.54 25.66
CA SER A 224 6.60 -1.45 26.45
C SER A 224 6.28 -1.44 27.95
N ASP A 225 7.11 -2.15 28.70
CA ASP A 225 7.07 -2.16 30.18
C ASP A 225 7.57 -0.82 30.78
N ASN A 226 8.26 0.01 29.99
CA ASN A 226 8.77 1.29 30.43
C ASN A 226 7.75 2.40 30.13
N PRO A 227 7.22 3.11 31.14
CA PRO A 227 6.27 4.20 30.95
C PRO A 227 6.76 5.32 30.01
N ALA A 228 8.08 5.55 29.94
CA ALA A 228 8.66 6.55 29.04
C ALA A 228 8.54 6.18 27.56
N ASP A 229 8.26 4.92 27.24
CA ASP A 229 8.09 4.40 25.90
C ASP A 229 6.59 4.23 25.51
N GLN A 230 5.67 4.54 26.43
CA GLN A 230 4.23 4.47 26.21
C GLN A 230 3.74 5.76 25.54
N LEU A 231 3.88 5.81 24.21
CA LEU A 231 3.42 6.97 23.44
C LEU A 231 1.90 6.93 23.20
N PRO A 232 1.21 8.09 23.12
CA PRO A 232 -0.23 8.17 22.83
C PRO A 232 -0.49 7.86 21.34
N ARG A 233 -0.56 6.58 21.00
CA ARG A 233 -0.69 6.08 19.63
C ARG A 233 -2.12 5.68 19.28
N MET A 234 -2.52 5.95 18.03
CA MET A 234 -3.73 5.44 17.39
C MET A 234 -3.35 4.96 15.98
N ALA A 235 -3.71 3.75 15.60
CA ALA A 235 -3.41 3.23 14.28
C ALA A 235 -4.68 3.07 13.44
N PHE A 236 -4.56 3.46 12.17
CA PHE A 236 -5.59 3.36 11.14
C PHE A 236 -5.10 2.36 10.10
N LYS A 237 -5.67 1.14 10.13
CA LYS A 237 -5.39 0.12 9.14
C LYS A 237 -6.22 0.41 7.90
N MET A 238 -5.55 0.78 6.82
CA MET A 238 -6.19 1.19 5.58
C MET A 238 -5.52 0.49 4.40
N ALA A 239 -6.29 -0.22 3.60
CA ALA A 239 -5.78 -0.89 2.40
C ALA A 239 -4.93 0.05 1.55
N THR A 240 -3.91 -0.49 0.89
CA THR A 240 -3.09 0.28 -0.05
C THR A 240 -3.99 0.82 -1.17
N GLY A 241 -3.81 2.09 -1.53
CA GLY A 241 -4.67 2.76 -2.53
C GLY A 241 -5.94 3.42 -1.95
N SER A 242 -6.31 3.19 -0.69
CA SER A 242 -7.49 3.81 -0.07
C SER A 242 -7.32 5.29 0.29
N GLY A 243 -6.12 5.86 0.14
CA GLY A 243 -5.85 7.30 0.27
C GLY A 243 -5.47 7.76 1.67
N LYS A 244 -4.56 7.05 2.35
CA LYS A 244 -3.97 7.43 3.66
C LYS A 244 -3.56 8.91 3.73
N THR A 245 -2.94 9.44 2.69
CA THR A 245 -2.50 10.86 2.63
C THR A 245 -3.67 11.85 2.68
N VAL A 246 -4.84 11.50 2.14
CA VAL A 246 -6.06 12.33 2.24
C VAL A 246 -6.54 12.39 3.69
N VAL A 247 -6.49 11.26 4.41
CA VAL A 247 -6.82 11.21 5.84
C VAL A 247 -5.88 12.10 6.65
N MET A 248 -4.56 12.05 6.37
CA MET A 248 -3.59 12.96 7.00
C MET A 248 -3.96 14.42 6.76
N ALA A 249 -4.27 14.79 5.50
CA ALA A 249 -4.65 16.17 5.16
C ALA A 249 -5.93 16.63 5.89
N CYS A 250 -6.95 15.77 5.97
CA CYS A 250 -8.18 16.05 6.73
C CYS A 250 -7.88 16.27 8.24
N LEU A 251 -7.07 15.37 8.83
CA LEU A 251 -6.73 15.47 10.26
C LEU A 251 -5.81 16.66 10.55
N VAL A 252 -4.93 17.05 9.62
CA VAL A 252 -4.19 18.33 9.71
C VAL A 252 -5.16 19.51 9.71
N CYS A 253 -6.13 19.57 8.76
CA CYS A 253 -7.16 20.61 8.74
C CYS A 253 -7.95 20.64 10.03
N TYR A 254 -8.40 19.48 10.52
CA TYR A 254 -9.15 19.33 11.74
C TYR A 254 -8.45 19.95 12.95
N HIS A 255 -7.21 19.56 13.23
CA HIS A 255 -6.45 20.12 14.34
C HIS A 255 -6.07 21.59 14.11
N TYR A 256 -5.67 21.94 12.89
CA TYR A 256 -5.18 23.28 12.56
C TYR A 256 -6.27 24.35 12.70
N PHE A 257 -7.46 24.15 12.13
CA PHE A 257 -8.53 25.14 12.20
C PHE A 257 -9.15 25.22 13.60
N ASN A 258 -9.31 24.10 14.28
CA ASN A 258 -9.75 24.09 15.66
C ASN A 258 -8.74 24.84 16.56
N ARG A 259 -7.44 24.63 16.37
CA ARG A 259 -6.40 25.31 17.14
C ARG A 259 -6.37 26.80 16.91
N GLN A 260 -6.73 27.26 15.72
CA GLN A 260 -6.86 28.72 15.44
C GLN A 260 -8.07 29.35 16.14
N GLU A 261 -9.19 28.63 16.17
CA GLU A 261 -10.44 29.11 16.78
C GLU A 261 -10.40 28.97 18.31
N TYR A 262 -9.97 27.81 18.81
CA TYR A 262 -9.97 27.48 20.23
C TYR A 262 -8.54 27.43 20.78
N ARG A 263 -7.90 28.59 20.94
CA ARG A 263 -6.47 28.69 21.29
C ARG A 263 -6.09 28.04 22.63
N ASN A 264 -7.02 27.99 23.58
CA ASN A 264 -6.80 27.43 24.92
C ASN A 264 -7.16 25.93 25.01
N ASP A 265 -7.82 25.38 24.00
CA ASP A 265 -8.21 23.98 23.98
C ASP A 265 -6.99 23.07 23.80
N THR A 266 -6.78 22.20 24.77
CA THR A 266 -5.62 21.30 24.81
C THR A 266 -5.76 20.07 23.90
N ARG A 267 -6.95 19.84 23.35
CA ARG A 267 -7.21 18.71 22.45
C ARG A 267 -6.61 18.89 21.06
N PHE A 268 -6.21 20.12 20.68
CA PHE A 268 -5.73 20.41 19.33
C PHE A 268 -4.24 20.71 19.30
N ALA A 269 -3.56 20.21 18.27
CA ALA A 269 -2.13 20.34 18.07
C ALA A 269 -1.71 21.75 17.61
N ASP A 270 -0.52 22.18 18.02
CA ASP A 270 0.12 23.42 17.58
C ASP A 270 0.93 23.21 16.30
N TYR A 271 1.55 22.03 16.15
CA TYR A 271 2.46 21.64 15.07
C TYR A 271 2.22 20.22 14.62
N PHE A 272 2.63 19.93 13.39
CA PHE A 272 2.47 18.65 12.72
C PHE A 272 3.81 18.11 12.25
N LEU A 273 4.11 16.87 12.58
CA LEU A 273 5.26 16.14 12.09
C LEU A 273 4.79 14.93 11.30
N VAL A 274 5.17 14.84 10.04
CA VAL A 274 4.92 13.67 9.20
C VAL A 274 6.24 12.94 9.01
N VAL A 275 6.27 11.66 9.38
CA VAL A 275 7.45 10.80 9.24
C VAL A 275 7.15 9.69 8.24
N ALA A 276 8.04 9.51 7.29
CA ALA A 276 7.95 8.51 6.24
C ALA A 276 9.15 7.54 6.29
N PRO A 277 9.05 6.31 5.79
CA PRO A 277 10.17 5.38 5.79
C PRO A 277 11.29 5.80 4.83
N GLY A 278 11.01 6.43 3.70
CA GLY A 278 12.01 6.76 2.68
C GLY A 278 11.93 8.18 2.13
N VAL A 279 12.94 8.56 1.35
CA VAL A 279 13.03 9.88 0.71
C VAL A 279 11.95 10.04 -0.37
N THR A 280 11.68 9.00 -1.12
CA THR A 280 10.65 8.99 -2.18
C THR A 280 9.26 9.28 -1.61
N ILE A 281 8.90 8.62 -0.50
CA ILE A 281 7.61 8.85 0.18
C ILE A 281 7.55 10.27 0.72
N LYS A 282 8.63 10.76 1.33
CA LYS A 282 8.72 12.13 1.79
C LYS A 282 8.40 13.14 0.68
N SER A 283 8.96 12.93 -0.53
CA SER A 283 8.70 13.82 -1.68
C SER A 283 7.23 13.77 -2.10
N ARG A 284 6.60 12.61 -2.08
CA ARG A 284 5.17 12.45 -2.41
C ARG A 284 4.25 13.08 -1.37
N LEU A 285 4.64 13.10 -0.12
CA LEU A 285 3.89 13.74 0.96
C LEU A 285 3.97 15.28 0.90
N SER A 286 4.78 15.85 -0.02
CA SER A 286 4.84 17.32 -0.24
C SER A 286 3.49 17.94 -0.61
N VAL A 287 2.53 17.16 -1.11
CA VAL A 287 1.13 17.56 -1.33
C VAL A 287 0.41 18.03 -0.05
N LEU A 288 0.97 17.76 1.13
CA LEU A 288 0.50 18.26 2.42
C LEU A 288 1.01 19.68 2.74
N PHE A 289 1.98 20.22 2.00
CA PHE A 289 2.32 21.63 2.07
C PHE A 289 1.35 22.43 1.22
N VAL A 290 0.90 23.57 1.73
CA VAL A 290 0.10 24.54 0.97
C VAL A 290 0.95 25.13 -0.14
N ASP A 291 0.47 25.09 -1.35
CA ASP A 291 1.14 25.71 -2.48
C ASP A 291 0.93 27.23 -2.49
N THR A 292 1.92 27.95 -2.01
CA THR A 292 1.88 29.43 -1.94
C THR A 292 2.43 30.11 -3.19
N LYS A 293 3.00 29.35 -4.13
CA LYS A 293 3.71 29.90 -5.29
C LYS A 293 2.85 29.97 -6.54
N ASN A 294 2.01 28.96 -6.77
CA ASN A 294 1.16 28.88 -7.93
C ASN A 294 -0.14 29.64 -7.73
N LYS A 295 -0.37 30.64 -8.59
CA LYS A 295 -1.62 31.42 -8.60
C LYS A 295 -2.68 30.83 -9.51
N ASN A 296 -2.26 30.08 -10.54
CA ASN A 296 -3.18 29.42 -11.46
C ASN A 296 -3.75 28.14 -10.79
N PRO A 297 -5.07 27.98 -10.68
CA PRO A 297 -5.69 26.80 -10.07
C PRO A 297 -5.30 25.47 -10.70
N LYS A 298 -4.90 25.47 -11.99
CA LYS A 298 -4.48 24.24 -12.70
C LYS A 298 -3.08 23.76 -12.29
N ASP A 299 -2.26 24.64 -11.75
CA ASP A 299 -0.87 24.35 -11.37
C ASP A 299 -0.72 24.13 -9.87
N ILE A 300 -1.81 24.21 -9.11
CA ILE A 300 -1.83 23.93 -7.67
C ILE A 300 -1.78 22.42 -7.45
N GLU A 301 -0.90 21.96 -6.56
CA GLU A 301 -0.70 20.55 -6.27
C GLU A 301 -1.08 20.14 -4.82
N ASP A 302 -1.34 21.11 -3.93
CA ASP A 302 -1.70 20.76 -2.57
C ASP A 302 -3.08 20.07 -2.48
N TYR A 303 -3.18 19.12 -1.57
CA TYR A 303 -4.41 18.36 -1.40
C TYR A 303 -5.57 19.16 -0.83
N TYR A 304 -5.30 20.24 -0.10
CA TYR A 304 -6.34 21.06 0.50
C TYR A 304 -7.26 21.65 -0.56
N ARG A 305 -6.69 22.12 -1.68
CA ARG A 305 -7.41 22.69 -2.82
C ARG A 305 -7.71 21.70 -3.92
N VAL A 306 -6.72 20.86 -4.32
CA VAL A 306 -6.92 19.87 -5.39
C VAL A 306 -8.02 18.88 -5.04
N ARG A 307 -8.04 18.39 -3.79
CA ARG A 307 -9.08 17.48 -3.29
C ARG A 307 -10.27 18.23 -2.68
N GLY A 308 -10.24 19.57 -2.64
CA GLY A 308 -11.27 20.39 -2.04
C GLY A 308 -11.55 19.98 -0.59
N LEU A 309 -10.51 19.90 0.25
CA LEU A 309 -10.66 19.47 1.65
C LEU A 309 -11.00 20.59 2.58
N VAL A 310 -10.88 21.85 2.13
CA VAL A 310 -11.11 23.05 2.93
C VAL A 310 -12.31 23.81 2.38
N PRO A 311 -13.30 24.17 3.22
CA PRO A 311 -14.38 25.07 2.84
C PRO A 311 -13.83 26.43 2.37
N ALA A 312 -14.48 27.04 1.38
CA ALA A 312 -14.02 28.30 0.76
C ALA A 312 -13.84 29.44 1.78
N ASN A 313 -14.70 29.51 2.81
CA ASN A 313 -14.63 30.49 3.91
C ASN A 313 -13.39 30.28 4.82
N MET A 314 -12.73 29.12 4.78
CA MET A 314 -11.54 28.79 5.60
C MET A 314 -10.25 28.78 4.78
N GLU A 315 -10.29 28.84 3.45
CA GLU A 315 -9.10 28.70 2.59
C GLU A 315 -8.02 29.74 2.91
N HIS A 316 -8.39 31.00 3.15
CA HIS A 316 -7.46 32.06 3.51
C HIS A 316 -6.68 31.81 4.81
N ARG A 317 -7.20 30.92 5.68
CA ARG A 317 -6.57 30.56 6.95
C ARG A 317 -5.40 29.59 6.80
N LEU A 318 -5.22 28.98 5.62
CA LEU A 318 -4.15 28.01 5.32
C LEU A 318 -2.74 28.64 5.24
N GLU A 319 -2.62 29.95 5.04
CA GLU A 319 -1.35 30.64 4.73
C GLU A 319 -0.20 30.29 5.68
N ASN A 320 -0.47 30.11 6.97
CA ASN A 320 0.53 29.84 8.00
C ASN A 320 0.74 28.34 8.28
N LEU A 321 0.07 27.43 7.56
CA LEU A 321 0.17 26.00 7.83
C LEU A 321 1.59 25.47 7.59
N ASN A 322 2.26 25.92 6.53
CA ASN A 322 3.61 25.45 6.18
C ASN A 322 4.65 25.75 7.27
N ALA A 323 4.46 26.80 8.04
CA ALA A 323 5.34 27.10 9.18
C ALA A 323 5.14 26.15 10.36
N ARG A 324 4.02 25.42 10.40
CA ARG A 324 3.64 24.47 11.46
C ARG A 324 3.78 23.01 11.07
N LEU A 325 4.19 22.73 9.83
CA LEU A 325 4.30 21.38 9.29
C LEU A 325 5.76 21.04 8.96
N VAL A 326 6.21 19.88 9.41
CA VAL A 326 7.49 19.28 9.02
C VAL A 326 7.21 17.89 8.46
N ILE A 327 7.75 17.62 7.27
CA ILE A 327 7.72 16.29 6.65
C ILE A 327 9.17 15.78 6.58
N THR A 328 9.42 14.60 7.14
CA THR A 328 10.76 14.02 7.20
C THR A 328 10.71 12.52 6.97
N ASN A 329 11.88 11.89 6.90
CA ASN A 329 12.03 10.44 6.95
C ASN A 329 12.70 10.02 8.26
N TYR A 330 12.59 8.74 8.64
CA TYR A 330 13.14 8.25 9.90
C TYR A 330 14.67 8.35 9.99
N HIS A 331 15.41 8.29 8.86
CA HIS A 331 16.87 8.48 8.82
C HIS A 331 17.31 9.85 9.37
N THR A 332 16.39 10.83 9.37
CA THR A 332 16.67 12.12 9.98
C THR A 332 16.86 12.01 11.50
N PHE A 333 16.36 10.97 12.14
CA PHE A 333 16.56 10.70 13.55
C PHE A 333 17.88 9.99 13.85
N GLU A 334 18.61 9.53 12.84
CA GLU A 334 19.95 8.97 13.02
C GLU A 334 20.92 10.08 13.39
N PRO A 335 21.73 9.89 14.47
CA PRO A 335 22.78 10.82 14.83
C PRO A 335 23.84 10.93 13.72
N LYS A 336 24.09 12.15 13.23
CA LYS A 336 25.12 12.42 12.23
C LYS A 336 26.48 12.65 12.89
N MET A 337 27.55 12.37 12.13
CA MET A 337 28.89 12.76 12.56
C MET A 337 29.02 14.28 12.63
N LEU A 338 29.55 14.80 13.74
CA LEU A 338 29.81 16.22 13.91
C LEU A 338 31.00 16.62 13.06
N GLN A 339 30.84 17.63 12.22
CA GLN A 339 31.93 18.15 11.39
C GLN A 339 32.89 19.01 12.23
N GLY A 340 34.21 18.80 12.08
CA GLY A 340 35.24 19.55 12.77
C GLY A 340 35.51 19.09 14.22
N ASN A 341 36.22 19.91 15.01
CA ASN A 341 36.58 19.63 16.41
C ASN A 341 35.43 19.73 17.43
N LYS A 342 34.16 19.70 16.98
CA LYS A 342 32.99 19.74 17.87
C LYS A 342 32.77 18.36 18.47
N ARG A 343 33.10 18.23 19.75
CA ARG A 343 32.79 17.04 20.54
C ARG A 343 31.39 17.17 21.19
N SER A 344 30.74 16.04 21.40
CA SER A 344 29.52 16.01 22.21
C SER A 344 29.83 16.53 23.61
N PRO A 345 28.96 17.36 24.26
CA PRO A 345 29.11 17.79 25.64
C PRO A 345 29.19 16.63 26.65
N PHE A 346 28.81 15.42 26.25
CA PHE A 346 28.78 14.21 27.06
C PHE A 346 29.97 13.28 26.77
N ASP A 347 30.82 13.61 25.79
CA ASP A 347 31.97 12.80 25.41
C ASP A 347 33.02 12.74 26.57
N GLY A 348 33.40 11.53 26.95
CA GLY A 348 34.32 11.30 28.06
C GLY A 348 33.74 11.41 29.46
N LYS A 349 32.43 11.76 29.61
CA LYS A 349 31.74 11.75 30.91
C LYS A 349 31.41 10.32 31.33
N VAL A 350 31.56 10.07 32.63
CA VAL A 350 31.24 8.78 33.24
C VAL A 350 29.76 8.71 33.53
N ASP A 351 29.08 7.65 33.07
CA ASP A 351 27.67 7.39 33.40
C ASP A 351 27.52 6.96 34.87
N LEU A 352 26.26 6.87 35.34
CA LEU A 352 25.93 6.42 36.70
C LEU A 352 26.41 4.98 37.00
N ARG A 353 26.87 4.23 35.99
CA ARG A 353 27.41 2.87 36.10
C ARG A 353 28.93 2.82 36.00
N GLY A 354 29.60 3.97 35.94
CA GLY A 354 31.05 4.04 35.88
C GLY A 354 31.65 3.85 34.49
N ASN A 355 30.85 3.75 33.43
CA ASN A 355 31.35 3.61 32.06
C ASN A 355 31.64 4.97 31.44
N LYS A 356 32.81 5.14 30.79
CA LYS A 356 33.06 6.32 29.99
C LYS A 356 32.13 6.33 28.75
N THR A 357 31.36 7.39 28.58
CA THR A 357 30.54 7.61 27.41
C THR A 357 31.42 7.98 26.24
N ASP A 358 31.75 7.03 25.39
CA ASP A 358 32.35 7.28 24.10
C ASP A 358 31.20 7.56 23.10
N THR A 359 30.87 8.84 22.94
CA THR A 359 29.84 9.24 21.97
C THR A 359 30.44 9.32 20.56
N GLY A 360 31.77 9.12 20.40
CA GLY A 360 32.47 9.39 19.13
C GLY A 360 31.91 10.71 18.53
N ASN A 361 32.45 11.43 17.70
CA ASN A 361 31.98 12.73 17.15
C ASN A 361 30.58 12.70 16.52
N LYS A 362 29.57 12.09 17.20
CA LYS A 362 28.18 11.99 16.76
C LYS A 362 27.26 12.98 17.49
N GLU A 363 26.23 13.41 16.80
CA GLU A 363 25.14 14.21 17.41
C GLU A 363 24.51 13.45 18.59
N ASP A 364 24.14 14.17 19.64
CA ASP A 364 23.19 13.65 20.62
C ASP A 364 21.73 13.80 20.11
N PHE A 365 20.80 13.05 20.70
CA PHE A 365 19.39 13.12 20.28
C PHE A 365 18.77 14.49 20.44
N SER A 366 19.25 15.34 21.38
CA SER A 366 18.78 16.71 21.54
C SER A 366 19.17 17.59 20.35
N GLN A 367 20.36 17.37 19.82
CA GLN A 367 20.84 18.03 18.59
C GLN A 367 20.06 17.54 17.38
N VAL A 368 19.81 16.23 17.28
CA VAL A 368 18.96 15.62 16.24
C VAL A 368 17.57 16.27 16.23
N VAL A 369 16.90 16.34 17.38
CA VAL A 369 15.56 16.95 17.49
C VAL A 369 15.62 18.45 17.15
N LYS A 370 16.65 19.17 17.57
CA LYS A 370 16.83 20.59 17.21
C LYS A 370 17.03 20.77 15.72
N ARG A 371 17.80 19.92 15.07
CA ARG A 371 18.04 19.94 13.61
C ARG A 371 16.76 19.64 12.84
N THR A 372 15.97 18.69 13.31
CA THR A 372 14.74 18.24 12.62
C THR A 372 13.56 19.19 12.86
N LEU A 373 13.36 19.63 14.10
CA LEU A 373 12.19 20.37 14.55
C LEU A 373 12.53 21.78 15.06
N GLY A 374 13.61 22.38 14.58
CA GLY A 374 14.04 23.73 15.01
C GLY A 374 13.01 24.83 14.77
N LYS A 375 12.03 24.61 13.90
CA LYS A 375 10.88 25.51 13.65
C LYS A 375 9.84 25.45 14.76
N PHE A 376 9.78 24.38 15.56
CA PHE A 376 8.74 24.18 16.55
C PHE A 376 9.12 24.85 17.89
N LYS A 377 8.15 25.49 18.51
CA LYS A 377 8.34 26.07 19.83
C LYS A 377 8.38 24.96 20.89
N VAL A 378 9.43 24.93 21.70
CA VAL A 378 9.59 23.96 22.81
C VAL A 378 8.37 24.01 23.75
N GLY A 379 7.92 22.86 24.19
CA GLY A 379 6.75 22.70 25.07
C GLY A 379 5.38 22.83 24.36
N SER A 380 5.36 23.07 23.04
CA SER A 380 4.13 23.05 22.25
C SER A 380 3.58 21.63 22.07
N ARG A 381 2.32 21.51 21.66
CA ARG A 381 1.67 20.25 21.33
C ARG A 381 1.96 19.86 19.89
N VAL A 382 2.53 18.69 19.72
CA VAL A 382 2.88 18.13 18.40
C VAL A 382 2.03 16.90 18.11
N LEU A 383 1.38 16.89 16.97
CA LEU A 383 0.75 15.69 16.40
C LEU A 383 1.72 15.06 15.40
N VAL A 384 1.98 13.78 15.57
CA VAL A 384 2.83 13.01 14.66
C VAL A 384 1.96 12.14 13.77
N PHE A 385 2.26 12.10 12.48
CA PHE A 385 1.74 11.13 11.51
C PHE A 385 2.88 10.23 11.07
N ASN A 386 2.75 8.94 11.29
CA ASN A 386 3.66 7.95 10.73
C ASN A 386 3.01 7.34 9.48
N ASP A 387 3.61 7.59 8.30
CA ASP A 387 3.22 6.89 7.08
C ASP A 387 3.96 5.55 7.01
N GLU A 388 3.28 4.50 6.59
CA GLU A 388 3.75 3.12 6.65
C GLU A 388 4.26 2.74 8.06
N ALA A 389 3.42 2.97 9.05
CA ALA A 389 3.75 2.90 10.49
C ALA A 389 4.17 1.51 10.99
N HIS A 390 4.02 0.46 10.19
CA HIS A 390 4.56 -0.87 10.47
C HIS A 390 6.10 -0.89 10.58
N HIS A 391 6.77 0.17 10.14
CA HIS A 391 8.21 0.40 10.37
C HIS A 391 8.51 1.20 11.65
N CYS A 392 7.53 1.45 12.53
CA CYS A 392 7.73 2.27 13.72
C CYS A 392 7.22 1.58 14.98
N TYR A 393 8.05 0.80 15.62
CA TYR A 393 7.78 0.16 16.92
C TYR A 393 9.06 -0.07 17.72
N LEU A 394 8.93 -0.38 19.01
CA LEU A 394 10.05 -0.72 19.88
C LEU A 394 10.21 -2.25 19.93
N PRO A 395 11.28 -2.82 19.36
CA PRO A 395 11.59 -4.24 19.57
C PRO A 395 11.88 -4.54 21.04
N LYS A 396 11.29 -5.61 21.61
CA LYS A 396 11.50 -6.04 23.01
C LYS A 396 12.82 -6.77 23.23
N SER A 397 13.43 -7.33 22.18
CA SER A 397 14.71 -8.03 22.26
C SER A 397 15.57 -7.70 21.06
N LYS A 398 16.90 -7.89 21.18
CA LYS A 398 17.77 -7.91 20.02
C LYS A 398 17.34 -9.08 19.15
N SER A 399 17.02 -8.79 17.89
CA SER A 399 16.56 -9.79 16.94
C SER A 399 17.53 -10.97 16.88
N LYS A 400 17.00 -12.18 17.09
CA LYS A 400 17.70 -13.45 16.86
C LYS A 400 17.21 -14.10 15.58
N THR A 401 16.68 -13.31 14.62
CA THR A 401 16.23 -13.87 13.34
C THR A 401 17.44 -14.29 12.54
N THR A 402 17.30 -15.40 11.83
CA THR A 402 18.27 -15.85 10.84
C THR A 402 18.13 -15.08 9.51
N ASP A 403 17.07 -14.30 9.36
CA ASP A 403 16.81 -13.44 8.22
C ASP A 403 17.40 -12.04 8.45
N ASN A 404 18.40 -11.70 7.66
CA ASN A 404 19.10 -10.41 7.76
C ASN A 404 18.18 -9.23 7.39
N GLU A 405 17.23 -9.41 6.46
CA GLU A 405 16.31 -8.33 6.05
C GLU A 405 15.37 -7.95 7.20
N GLU A 406 14.78 -8.93 7.90
CA GLU A 406 13.93 -8.68 9.07
C GLU A 406 14.72 -8.09 10.26
N ALA A 407 16.00 -8.48 10.44
CA ALA A 407 16.85 -7.91 11.47
C ALA A 407 17.13 -6.42 11.21
N ASP A 408 17.42 -6.06 9.98
CA ASP A 408 17.64 -4.67 9.56
C ASP A 408 16.37 -3.83 9.71
N GLU A 409 15.21 -4.38 9.37
CA GLU A 409 13.93 -3.68 9.55
C GLU A 409 13.59 -3.46 11.03
N ASN A 410 13.82 -4.43 11.90
CA ASN A 410 13.69 -4.24 13.34
C ASN A 410 14.63 -3.15 13.88
N ALA A 411 15.87 -3.07 13.37
CA ALA A 411 16.81 -2.02 13.74
C ALA A 411 16.31 -0.63 13.29
N ARG A 412 15.78 -0.51 12.08
CA ARG A 412 15.16 0.73 11.56
C ARG A 412 13.97 1.15 12.38
N ALA A 413 13.10 0.20 12.76
CA ALA A 413 11.94 0.47 13.61
C ALA A 413 12.33 1.04 14.97
N ALA A 414 13.40 0.53 15.56
CA ALA A 414 13.95 1.04 16.82
C ALA A 414 14.48 2.47 16.71
N VAL A 415 15.16 2.82 15.61
CA VAL A 415 15.63 4.20 15.35
C VAL A 415 14.45 5.16 15.24
N TRP A 416 13.45 4.82 14.45
CA TRP A 416 12.26 5.65 14.28
C TRP A 416 11.54 5.87 15.61
N PHE A 417 11.26 4.79 16.34
CA PHE A 417 10.62 4.87 17.65
C PHE A 417 11.44 5.71 18.65
N SER A 418 12.76 5.55 18.67
CA SER A 418 13.65 6.33 19.54
C SER A 418 13.58 7.82 19.24
N GLY A 419 13.48 8.19 17.95
CA GLY A 419 13.24 9.57 17.54
C GLY A 419 11.96 10.16 18.13
N LEU A 420 10.84 9.41 18.08
CA LEU A 420 9.56 9.84 18.65
C LEU A 420 9.63 9.99 20.18
N ARG A 421 10.32 9.07 20.85
CA ARG A 421 10.54 9.14 22.29
C ARG A 421 11.31 10.41 22.69
N GLU A 422 12.35 10.76 21.97
CA GLU A 422 13.13 11.97 22.23
C GLU A 422 12.33 13.26 21.91
N ILE A 423 11.45 13.21 20.91
CA ILE A 423 10.49 14.28 20.63
C ILE A 423 9.53 14.46 21.82
N ALA A 424 9.02 13.36 22.38
CA ALA A 424 8.13 13.39 23.54
C ALA A 424 8.75 14.02 24.80
N LYS A 425 10.08 13.99 24.94
CA LYS A 425 10.79 14.65 26.04
C LYS A 425 10.81 16.19 25.90
N LYS A 426 10.75 16.73 24.70
CA LYS A 426 10.85 18.17 24.44
C LYS A 426 9.52 18.84 24.15
N PHE A 427 8.58 18.10 23.61
CA PHE A 427 7.28 18.57 23.19
C PHE A 427 6.18 17.76 23.87
N LYS A 428 5.00 18.32 23.97
CA LYS A 428 3.83 17.56 24.39
C LYS A 428 3.28 16.81 23.18
N LEU A 429 3.39 15.48 23.15
CA LEU A 429 2.73 14.72 22.10
C LEU A 429 1.23 14.76 22.28
N GLN A 430 0.52 15.36 21.32
CA GLN A 430 -0.94 15.35 21.26
C GLN A 430 -1.44 13.95 20.88
N GLY A 431 -0.73 13.30 20.00
CA GLY A 431 -0.98 11.95 19.53
C GLY A 431 0.08 11.53 18.52
N VAL A 432 0.16 10.22 18.29
CA VAL A 432 0.91 9.62 17.20
C VAL A 432 -0.08 8.82 16.37
N TYR A 433 -0.39 9.32 15.18
CA TYR A 433 -1.34 8.71 14.26
C TYR A 433 -0.58 7.84 13.27
N ASP A 434 -0.77 6.54 13.40
CA ASP A 434 -0.11 5.51 12.62
C ASP A 434 -0.99 5.10 11.43
N LEU A 435 -0.56 5.39 10.22
CA LEU A 435 -1.28 4.99 9.00
C LEU A 435 -0.50 3.87 8.30
N SER A 436 -1.14 2.71 8.15
CA SER A 436 -0.54 1.56 7.46
C SER A 436 -1.62 0.67 6.86
N ALA A 437 -1.29 -0.04 5.79
CA ALA A 437 -2.12 -1.15 5.31
C ALA A 437 -1.94 -2.38 6.21
N THR A 438 -0.77 -2.50 6.80
CA THR A 438 -0.28 -3.71 7.49
C THR A 438 0.35 -3.37 8.84
N PRO A 439 -0.39 -2.84 9.84
CA PRO A 439 0.14 -2.43 11.14
C PRO A 439 0.40 -3.65 12.04
N TYR A 440 1.38 -4.49 11.65
CA TYR A 440 1.76 -5.73 12.32
C TYR A 440 3.21 -5.68 12.76
N TYR A 441 3.53 -6.43 13.83
CA TYR A 441 4.91 -6.64 14.27
C TYR A 441 5.61 -7.68 13.38
N LEU A 442 6.89 -7.45 13.07
CA LEU A 442 7.71 -8.40 12.34
C LEU A 442 8.25 -9.51 13.22
N THR A 443 8.70 -10.60 12.60
CA THR A 443 9.42 -11.70 13.26
C THR A 443 10.70 -11.17 13.92
N GLY A 444 11.05 -11.71 15.09
CA GLY A 444 12.25 -11.29 15.82
C GLY A 444 12.17 -9.95 16.54
N SER A 445 11.02 -9.28 16.52
CA SER A 445 10.76 -8.05 17.26
C SER A 445 10.62 -8.25 18.78
N GLY A 446 10.46 -9.50 19.24
CA GLY A 446 10.12 -9.83 20.63
C GLY A 446 8.64 -9.69 20.96
N HIS A 447 7.82 -9.24 20.01
CA HIS A 447 6.37 -9.34 20.01
C HIS A 447 5.94 -10.61 19.25
N PRO A 448 4.71 -11.11 19.42
CA PRO A 448 4.22 -12.21 18.59
C PRO A 448 4.30 -11.82 17.11
N ALA A 449 4.93 -12.66 16.30
CA ALA A 449 5.15 -12.38 14.89
C ALA A 449 3.82 -12.15 14.16
N TYR A 450 3.76 -11.09 13.35
CA TYR A 450 2.58 -10.69 12.57
C TYR A 450 1.33 -10.40 13.42
N SER A 451 1.46 -10.17 14.73
CA SER A 451 0.35 -9.69 15.54
C SER A 451 0.04 -8.22 15.22
N LEU A 452 -1.25 -7.88 15.21
CA LEU A 452 -1.74 -6.53 14.99
C LEU A 452 -1.29 -5.60 16.11
N PHE A 453 -0.97 -4.35 15.78
CA PHE A 453 -0.71 -3.35 16.82
C PHE A 453 -1.94 -3.17 17.72
N PRO A 454 -1.77 -3.22 19.04
CA PRO A 454 -2.91 -3.21 19.97
C PRO A 454 -3.63 -1.86 20.09
N TRP A 455 -3.16 -0.83 19.43
CA TRP A 455 -3.78 0.50 19.35
C TRP A 455 -4.45 0.78 17.99
N VAL A 456 -4.78 -0.25 17.19
CA VAL A 456 -5.56 -0.06 15.96
C VAL A 456 -7.01 0.24 16.32
N VAL A 457 -7.48 1.41 15.89
CA VAL A 457 -8.83 1.94 16.17
C VAL A 457 -9.77 1.91 14.98
N SER A 458 -9.23 1.82 13.78
CA SER A 458 -9.99 1.75 12.53
C SER A 458 -9.36 0.75 11.59
N ASP A 459 -10.18 -0.04 10.90
CA ASP A 459 -9.76 -1.03 9.91
C ASP A 459 -10.66 -0.97 8.67
N PHE A 460 -10.06 -0.72 7.53
CA PHE A 460 -10.65 -0.91 6.21
C PHE A 460 -9.66 -1.73 5.38
N GLY A 461 -9.76 -3.05 5.53
CA GLY A 461 -8.82 -3.99 4.96
C GLY A 461 -8.97 -4.18 3.46
N LEU A 462 -8.09 -5.02 2.88
CA LEU A 462 -8.05 -5.26 1.43
C LEU A 462 -9.36 -5.88 0.92
N ILE A 463 -9.95 -6.80 1.67
CA ILE A 463 -11.21 -7.46 1.28
C ILE A 463 -12.35 -6.42 1.20
N GLU A 464 -12.52 -5.58 2.21
CA GLU A 464 -13.54 -4.52 2.18
C GLU A 464 -13.27 -3.52 1.05
N ALA A 465 -12.00 -3.24 0.74
CA ALA A 465 -11.62 -2.36 -0.36
C ALA A 465 -11.99 -2.95 -1.74
N ILE A 466 -11.85 -4.27 -1.92
CA ILE A 466 -12.27 -4.98 -3.14
C ILE A 466 -13.80 -5.01 -3.23
N GLU A 467 -14.48 -5.43 -2.17
CA GLU A 467 -15.94 -5.50 -2.09
C GLU A 467 -16.60 -4.12 -2.29
N SER A 468 -15.89 -3.04 -2.01
CA SER A 468 -16.33 -1.66 -2.24
C SER A 468 -15.83 -1.05 -3.56
N GLY A 469 -15.15 -1.82 -4.41
CA GLY A 469 -14.61 -1.31 -5.67
C GLY A 469 -13.60 -0.18 -5.51
N LEU A 470 -12.94 -0.10 -4.35
CA LEU A 470 -11.94 0.92 -4.05
C LEU A 470 -10.59 0.62 -4.68
N VAL A 471 -10.30 -0.66 -4.90
CA VAL A 471 -9.07 -1.17 -5.50
C VAL A 471 -9.37 -2.05 -6.69
N LYS A 472 -8.35 -2.37 -7.50
CA LYS A 472 -8.44 -3.36 -8.57
C LYS A 472 -8.71 -4.75 -7.98
N ILE A 473 -9.32 -5.60 -8.78
CA ILE A 473 -9.56 -7.00 -8.42
C ILE A 473 -8.33 -7.80 -8.81
N PRO A 474 -7.61 -8.43 -7.85
CA PRO A 474 -6.50 -9.30 -8.17
C PRO A 474 -6.99 -10.65 -8.70
N PHE A 475 -6.47 -11.06 -9.84
CA PHE A 475 -6.66 -12.39 -10.41
C PHE A 475 -5.41 -13.24 -10.19
N LEU A 476 -5.58 -14.38 -9.56
CA LEU A 476 -4.51 -15.33 -9.29
C LEU A 476 -4.90 -16.71 -9.88
N PRO A 477 -3.94 -17.51 -10.36
CA PRO A 477 -4.21 -18.90 -10.70
C PRO A 477 -4.76 -19.65 -9.49
N GLU A 478 -5.78 -20.48 -9.71
CA GLU A 478 -6.42 -21.24 -8.63
C GLU A 478 -5.50 -22.36 -8.09
N SER A 479 -4.78 -23.00 -8.98
CA SER A 479 -3.89 -24.13 -8.67
C SER A 479 -2.73 -24.21 -9.67
N ASP A 480 -1.70 -24.97 -9.31
CA ASP A 480 -0.62 -25.31 -10.23
C ASP A 480 -1.09 -26.41 -11.20
N ASN A 481 -0.95 -26.17 -12.50
CA ASN A 481 -1.13 -27.15 -13.55
C ASN A 481 0.22 -27.57 -14.12
N THR A 482 0.90 -28.50 -13.44
CA THR A 482 2.22 -29.01 -13.86
C THR A 482 2.12 -30.13 -14.92
N GLN A 483 0.93 -30.63 -15.21
CA GLN A 483 0.73 -31.70 -16.16
C GLN A 483 0.63 -31.27 -17.61
N GLU A 484 0.25 -29.99 -17.84
CA GLU A 484 0.23 -29.42 -19.18
C GLU A 484 1.56 -28.71 -19.48
N LEU A 485 2.47 -29.43 -20.14
CA LEU A 485 3.80 -28.93 -20.51
C LEU A 485 3.78 -27.80 -21.53
N THR A 486 2.67 -27.60 -22.25
CA THR A 486 2.53 -26.59 -23.29
C THR A 486 2.01 -25.23 -22.76
N MET A 487 1.21 -25.27 -21.70
CA MET A 487 0.67 -24.06 -21.07
C MET A 487 0.57 -24.24 -19.54
N PRO A 488 1.69 -24.27 -18.82
CA PRO A 488 1.66 -24.46 -17.36
C PRO A 488 1.06 -23.22 -16.68
N VAL A 489 -0.01 -23.42 -15.93
CA VAL A 489 -0.55 -22.41 -15.02
C VAL A 489 0.06 -22.63 -13.65
N LEU A 490 0.81 -21.67 -13.14
CA LEU A 490 1.59 -21.82 -11.92
C LEU A 490 1.22 -20.74 -10.91
N ARG A 491 0.60 -21.15 -9.83
CA ARG A 491 0.30 -20.30 -8.68
C ARG A 491 1.57 -19.99 -7.87
N ASN A 492 2.43 -21.02 -7.72
CA ASN A 492 3.65 -20.95 -6.91
C ASN A 492 4.90 -21.12 -7.78
N LEU A 493 5.00 -20.36 -8.87
CA LEU A 493 6.11 -20.45 -9.82
C LEU A 493 7.49 -20.48 -9.12
N TYR A 494 7.70 -19.61 -8.12
CA TYR A 494 8.98 -19.55 -7.42
C TYR A 494 9.35 -20.86 -6.73
N ASP A 495 8.41 -21.55 -6.11
CA ASP A 495 8.68 -22.82 -5.42
C ASP A 495 9.15 -23.92 -6.38
N HIS A 496 8.68 -23.90 -7.62
CA HIS A 496 9.09 -24.84 -8.65
C HIS A 496 10.51 -24.56 -9.20
N VAL A 497 10.92 -23.28 -9.25
CA VAL A 497 12.17 -22.88 -9.93
C VAL A 497 13.29 -22.42 -9.00
N LYS A 498 13.04 -22.25 -7.69
CA LYS A 498 13.99 -21.64 -6.73
C LYS A 498 15.39 -22.27 -6.70
N ASN A 499 15.50 -23.56 -7.00
CA ASN A 499 16.77 -24.29 -7.01
C ASN A 499 17.56 -24.08 -8.30
N GLU A 500 16.89 -23.67 -9.38
CA GLU A 500 17.47 -23.43 -10.71
C GLU A 500 17.82 -21.95 -10.92
N LEU A 501 17.30 -21.05 -10.07
CA LEU A 501 17.56 -19.63 -10.17
C LEU A 501 18.99 -19.27 -9.72
N PRO A 502 19.63 -18.26 -10.33
CA PRO A 502 20.93 -17.74 -9.90
C PRO A 502 20.96 -17.37 -8.42
N LYS A 503 22.00 -17.81 -7.69
CA LYS A 503 22.15 -17.49 -6.25
C LYS A 503 22.77 -16.13 -6.05
N LYS A 504 22.44 -15.45 -4.93
CA LYS A 504 23.02 -14.17 -4.53
C LYS A 504 24.56 -14.32 -4.44
N GLY A 505 25.29 -13.45 -5.14
CA GLY A 505 26.77 -13.45 -5.11
C GLY A 505 27.45 -14.48 -6.02
N GLN A 506 26.74 -15.34 -6.71
CA GLN A 506 27.35 -16.07 -7.82
C GLN A 506 27.62 -15.06 -8.95
N ARG A 507 28.90 -14.63 -9.06
CA ARG A 507 29.39 -14.05 -10.31
C ARG A 507 29.17 -15.11 -11.37
N THR A 508 28.26 -14.90 -12.31
CA THR A 508 28.13 -15.68 -13.53
C THR A 508 29.55 -15.93 -14.05
N GLN A 509 29.89 -17.20 -14.15
CA GLN A 509 31.23 -17.76 -14.34
C GLN A 509 32.14 -16.90 -15.21
N LYS A 510 32.98 -16.07 -14.59
CA LYS A 510 34.14 -15.44 -15.22
C LYS A 510 35.36 -16.40 -15.23
N LYS A 511 35.23 -17.64 -14.71
CA LYS A 511 36.39 -18.52 -14.50
C LYS A 511 36.75 -19.38 -15.69
N ASP A 512 35.85 -19.69 -16.60
CA ASP A 512 36.18 -20.60 -17.71
C ASP A 512 36.62 -19.89 -19.00
N ALA A 513 36.44 -18.57 -19.10
CA ALA A 513 36.90 -17.78 -20.24
C ALA A 513 38.35 -17.29 -20.14
N ALA A 514 39.02 -17.48 -19.00
CA ALA A 514 40.41 -17.05 -18.82
C ALA A 514 41.44 -17.98 -19.50
N ALA A 515 41.02 -19.15 -19.99
CA ALA A 515 41.92 -20.10 -20.65
C ALA A 515 42.11 -19.81 -22.16
N ASP A 516 41.26 -19.00 -22.79
CA ASP A 516 41.28 -18.84 -24.27
C ASP A 516 41.33 -17.39 -24.75
N GLY A 517 41.90 -16.47 -24.02
CA GLY A 517 42.24 -15.11 -24.50
C GLY A 517 41.04 -14.24 -24.95
N ALA A 518 39.81 -14.73 -24.82
CA ALA A 518 38.58 -14.03 -25.24
C ALA A 518 38.17 -13.01 -24.18
N LYS A 519 38.41 -11.75 -24.40
CA LYS A 519 37.90 -10.62 -23.60
C LYS A 519 36.38 -10.69 -23.50
N HIS A 520 35.90 -10.77 -22.26
CA HIS A 520 34.53 -10.49 -21.79
C HIS A 520 33.35 -10.68 -22.76
N ARG A 521 33.05 -11.91 -23.14
CA ARG A 521 31.82 -12.23 -23.85
C ARG A 521 30.68 -12.30 -22.82
N GLU A 522 29.71 -11.42 -22.89
CA GLU A 522 28.52 -11.49 -22.03
C GLU A 522 27.66 -12.68 -22.48
N LEU A 523 27.36 -13.57 -21.54
CA LEU A 523 26.63 -14.81 -21.82
C LEU A 523 25.13 -14.53 -22.05
N PRO A 524 24.45 -15.33 -22.90
CA PRO A 524 23.00 -15.28 -23.04
C PRO A 524 22.29 -15.46 -21.68
N PRO A 525 21.08 -14.85 -21.52
CA PRO A 525 20.37 -14.89 -20.25
C PRO A 525 20.04 -16.31 -19.79
N GLN A 526 20.41 -16.61 -18.54
CA GLN A 526 20.25 -17.93 -17.90
C GLN A 526 18.97 -17.95 -17.06
N LEU A 527 17.84 -18.28 -17.68
CA LEU A 527 16.54 -18.42 -16.99
C LEU A 527 16.02 -19.85 -17.16
N PRO A 528 15.42 -20.44 -16.10
CA PRO A 528 14.73 -21.71 -16.19
C PRO A 528 13.63 -21.70 -17.27
N GLN A 529 13.45 -22.84 -17.94
CA GLN A 529 12.46 -22.95 -19.02
C GLN A 529 11.04 -22.64 -18.53
N LEU A 530 10.71 -23.05 -17.30
CA LEU A 530 9.40 -22.80 -16.70
C LEU A 530 9.13 -21.30 -16.50
N VAL A 531 10.17 -20.52 -16.14
CA VAL A 531 10.08 -19.06 -16.03
C VAL A 531 9.80 -18.43 -17.39
N LYS A 532 10.45 -18.90 -18.45
CA LYS A 532 10.24 -18.42 -19.82
C LYS A 532 8.80 -18.68 -20.27
N LEU A 533 8.30 -19.89 -20.05
CA LEU A 533 6.92 -20.27 -20.39
C LEU A 533 5.87 -19.44 -19.63
N ALA A 534 6.07 -19.27 -18.32
CA ALA A 534 5.18 -18.42 -17.52
C ALA A 534 5.21 -16.96 -18.01
N LEU A 535 6.40 -16.43 -18.30
CA LEU A 535 6.54 -15.08 -18.87
C LEU A 535 5.85 -14.97 -20.23
N ASP A 536 5.91 -16.01 -21.07
CA ASP A 536 5.24 -16.01 -22.39
C ASP A 536 3.73 -15.87 -22.23
N GLN A 537 3.12 -16.60 -21.30
CA GLN A 537 1.68 -16.52 -21.02
C GLN A 537 1.28 -15.12 -20.51
N PHE A 538 2.01 -14.61 -19.52
CA PHE A 538 1.74 -13.27 -18.97
C PHE A 538 1.94 -12.19 -20.02
N TYR A 539 2.97 -12.30 -20.87
CA TYR A 539 3.21 -11.36 -21.96
C TYR A 539 2.11 -11.40 -23.01
N ASN A 540 1.66 -12.57 -23.43
CA ASN A 540 0.59 -12.68 -24.43
C ASN A 540 -0.71 -12.02 -23.91
N HIS A 541 -1.06 -12.28 -22.65
CA HIS A 541 -2.20 -11.63 -22.04
C HIS A 541 -2.01 -10.10 -21.91
N TYR A 542 -0.80 -9.65 -21.53
CA TYR A 542 -0.46 -8.23 -21.52
C TYR A 542 -0.57 -7.60 -22.92
N GLU A 543 -0.08 -8.26 -23.95
CA GLU A 543 -0.12 -7.77 -25.34
C GLU A 543 -1.55 -7.65 -25.84
N GLU A 544 -2.42 -8.63 -25.57
CA GLU A 544 -3.84 -8.54 -25.88
C GLU A 544 -4.51 -7.36 -25.18
N TYR A 545 -4.23 -7.19 -23.89
CA TYR A 545 -4.72 -6.08 -23.09
C TYR A 545 -4.23 -4.73 -23.65
N TYR A 546 -2.93 -4.59 -23.91
CA TYR A 546 -2.32 -3.39 -24.51
C TYR A 546 -2.94 -3.03 -25.85
N ASN A 547 -3.08 -4.01 -26.75
CA ASN A 547 -3.66 -3.82 -28.08
C ASN A 547 -5.16 -3.48 -28.00
N GLY A 548 -5.89 -4.09 -27.08
CA GLY A 548 -7.28 -3.75 -26.80
C GLY A 548 -7.42 -2.30 -26.36
N MET A 549 -6.61 -1.91 -25.40
CA MET A 549 -6.58 -0.55 -24.92
C MET A 549 -6.21 0.45 -26.03
N ARG A 550 -5.23 0.19 -26.85
CA ARG A 550 -4.82 1.05 -27.97
C ARG A 550 -5.96 1.26 -28.97
N ARG A 551 -6.66 0.17 -29.35
CA ARG A 551 -7.84 0.25 -30.25
C ARG A 551 -8.94 1.15 -29.68
N HIS A 552 -9.22 1.07 -28.38
CA HIS A 552 -10.20 1.95 -27.74
C HIS A 552 -9.76 3.42 -27.71
N SER A 553 -8.48 3.69 -27.57
CA SER A 553 -7.92 5.05 -27.64
C SER A 553 -8.01 5.63 -29.05
N GLU A 554 -7.66 4.85 -30.06
CA GLU A 554 -7.76 5.26 -31.48
C GLU A 554 -9.22 5.54 -31.87
N ALA A 555 -10.18 4.78 -31.34
CA ALA A 555 -11.61 5.00 -31.50
C ALA A 555 -12.16 6.17 -30.67
N LYS A 556 -11.34 6.91 -29.90
CA LYS A 556 -11.73 8.00 -28.99
C LYS A 556 -12.75 7.61 -27.90
N ILE A 557 -12.92 6.31 -27.65
CA ILE A 557 -13.84 5.81 -26.64
C ILE A 557 -13.28 6.01 -25.22
N ASN A 558 -11.96 5.87 -25.09
CA ASN A 558 -11.24 6.20 -23.85
C ASN A 558 -9.86 6.75 -24.21
N MET A 559 -9.53 7.96 -23.76
CA MET A 559 -8.19 8.51 -23.98
C MET A 559 -7.20 7.82 -23.04
N PHE A 560 -6.28 7.06 -23.62
CA PHE A 560 -5.13 6.50 -22.91
C PHE A 560 -4.17 7.62 -22.55
N SER A 561 -3.99 7.80 -21.26
CA SER A 561 -3.00 8.76 -20.77
C SER A 561 -1.59 8.15 -20.66
N ALA A 562 -1.47 6.84 -20.38
CA ALA A 562 -0.20 6.14 -20.28
C ALA A 562 -0.40 4.63 -20.52
N PRO A 563 0.63 3.87 -20.98
CA PRO A 563 0.51 2.44 -21.23
C PRO A 563 0.30 1.64 -19.93
N PRO A 564 -0.34 0.46 -20.02
CA PRO A 564 -0.37 -0.49 -18.93
C PRO A 564 1.04 -0.94 -18.57
N VAL A 565 1.29 -1.25 -17.29
CA VAL A 565 2.62 -1.61 -16.79
C VAL A 565 2.62 -3.06 -16.30
N PHE A 566 3.62 -3.79 -16.73
CA PHE A 566 3.97 -5.13 -16.27
C PHE A 566 5.11 -5.04 -15.24
N ILE A 567 5.02 -5.78 -14.14
CA ILE A 567 6.06 -5.84 -13.12
C ILE A 567 6.57 -7.28 -12.96
N ALA A 568 7.88 -7.47 -13.01
CA ALA A 568 8.56 -8.69 -12.60
C ALA A 568 9.31 -8.45 -11.29
N VAL A 569 8.90 -9.16 -10.21
CA VAL A 569 9.53 -9.05 -8.90
C VAL A 569 10.43 -10.26 -8.67
N CYS A 570 11.73 -10.04 -8.55
CA CYS A 570 12.75 -11.09 -8.42
C CYS A 570 13.26 -11.22 -6.97
N ASN A 571 13.82 -12.37 -6.63
CA ASN A 571 14.34 -12.64 -5.29
C ASN A 571 15.72 -12.06 -5.02
N ASN A 572 16.54 -11.80 -6.05
CA ASN A 572 17.86 -11.21 -5.93
C ASN A 572 18.32 -10.53 -7.22
N THR A 573 19.43 -9.76 -7.14
CA THR A 573 19.99 -8.99 -8.26
C THR A 573 20.49 -9.85 -9.42
N GLY A 574 20.93 -11.09 -9.16
CA GLY A 574 21.32 -12.02 -10.21
C GLY A 574 20.13 -12.40 -11.09
N VAL A 575 19.01 -12.77 -10.46
CA VAL A 575 17.76 -13.13 -11.19
C VAL A 575 17.17 -11.94 -11.92
N SER A 576 17.18 -10.75 -11.32
CA SER A 576 16.63 -9.56 -11.98
C SER A 576 17.45 -9.15 -13.21
N LYS A 577 18.76 -9.26 -13.18
CA LYS A 577 19.64 -8.99 -14.33
C LYS A 577 19.39 -9.98 -15.46
N GLU A 578 19.27 -11.28 -15.15
CA GLU A 578 18.98 -12.30 -16.17
C GLU A 578 17.56 -12.11 -16.77
N MET A 579 16.57 -11.77 -15.92
CA MET A 579 15.22 -11.46 -16.37
C MET A 579 15.20 -10.20 -17.26
N TYR A 580 15.91 -9.15 -16.86
CA TYR A 580 16.01 -7.91 -17.63
C TYR A 580 16.65 -8.16 -19.00
N LYS A 581 17.79 -8.88 -19.06
CA LYS A 581 18.45 -9.24 -20.32
C LYS A 581 17.50 -10.01 -21.25
N TYR A 582 16.75 -10.95 -20.70
CA TYR A 582 15.82 -11.75 -21.48
C TYR A 582 14.65 -10.92 -22.05
N ILE A 583 14.08 -10.05 -21.24
CA ILE A 583 12.92 -9.21 -21.61
C ILE A 583 13.33 -8.04 -22.48
N ALA A 584 14.32 -7.26 -22.04
CA ALA A 584 14.67 -5.98 -22.59
C ALA A 584 15.77 -6.04 -23.68
N GLY A 585 16.56 -7.11 -23.68
CA GLY A 585 17.79 -7.23 -24.46
C GLY A 585 19.03 -6.75 -23.71
N TYR A 586 20.19 -6.92 -24.32
CA TYR A 586 21.48 -6.60 -23.70
C TYR A 586 22.55 -6.28 -24.75
N GLU A 587 23.60 -5.60 -24.33
CA GLU A 587 24.80 -5.32 -25.12
C GLU A 587 25.93 -6.28 -24.76
N TYR A 588 26.77 -6.62 -25.72
CA TYR A 588 27.97 -7.43 -25.54
C TYR A 588 29.09 -6.94 -26.45
N GLU A 589 30.34 -7.20 -26.10
CA GLU A 589 31.47 -6.98 -26.97
C GLU A 589 31.67 -8.20 -27.88
N ASP A 590 31.72 -7.97 -29.20
CA ASP A 590 32.02 -9.03 -30.19
C ASP A 590 33.51 -9.40 -30.17
N ALA A 591 33.90 -10.38 -31.01
CA ALA A 591 35.29 -10.84 -31.08
C ALA A 591 36.26 -9.74 -31.57
N GLU A 592 35.73 -8.67 -32.18
CA GLU A 592 36.53 -7.55 -32.70
C GLU A 592 36.58 -6.37 -31.68
N GLY A 593 35.92 -6.51 -30.53
CA GLY A 593 35.85 -5.48 -29.48
C GLY A 593 34.85 -4.37 -29.79
N LYS A 594 33.94 -4.59 -30.71
CA LYS A 594 32.84 -3.67 -30.99
C LYS A 594 31.61 -4.03 -30.12
N THR A 595 30.92 -3.02 -29.64
CA THR A 595 29.65 -3.22 -28.95
C THR A 595 28.57 -3.65 -29.94
N ALA A 596 28.06 -4.85 -29.74
CA ALA A 596 26.89 -5.40 -30.42
C ALA A 596 25.74 -5.54 -29.44
N ALA A 597 24.51 -5.56 -29.91
CA ALA A 597 23.33 -5.71 -29.04
C ALA A 597 22.44 -6.86 -29.51
N VAL A 598 21.74 -7.47 -28.57
CA VAL A 598 20.68 -8.47 -28.79
C VAL A 598 19.38 -7.87 -28.32
N SER A 599 18.37 -7.84 -29.19
CA SER A 599 17.02 -7.39 -28.83
C SER A 599 16.37 -8.35 -27.83
N GLY A 600 15.52 -7.82 -26.98
CA GLY A 600 14.74 -8.62 -26.05
C GLY A 600 13.75 -9.55 -26.76
N VAL A 601 13.44 -10.68 -26.14
CA VAL A 601 12.54 -11.69 -26.70
C VAL A 601 11.09 -11.19 -26.78
N LYS A 602 10.71 -10.20 -25.98
CA LYS A 602 9.35 -9.65 -25.89
C LYS A 602 9.26 -8.28 -26.56
N GLY A 603 8.67 -8.23 -27.77
CA GLY A 603 8.69 -7.05 -28.64
C GLY A 603 8.19 -5.75 -28.01
N LEU A 604 7.10 -5.78 -27.23
CA LEU A 604 6.59 -4.59 -26.54
C LEU A 604 7.48 -4.12 -25.38
N PHE A 605 8.34 -5.00 -24.87
CA PHE A 605 9.24 -4.75 -23.73
C PHE A 605 10.71 -4.62 -24.13
N SER A 606 11.07 -4.95 -25.38
CA SER A 606 12.45 -4.83 -25.84
C SER A 606 12.93 -3.38 -25.83
N ASN A 607 14.11 -3.14 -25.29
CA ASN A 607 14.77 -1.84 -25.32
C ASN A 607 15.54 -1.61 -26.63
N TYR A 608 15.57 -2.62 -27.50
CA TYR A 608 16.24 -2.61 -28.79
C TYR A 608 15.25 -2.92 -29.91
N ASP A 609 15.46 -2.31 -31.04
CA ASP A 609 14.70 -2.58 -32.25
C ASP A 609 15.01 -3.99 -32.79
N ALA A 610 13.97 -4.80 -33.02
CA ALA A 610 14.13 -6.21 -33.38
C ALA A 610 14.81 -6.43 -34.75
N ALA A 611 14.69 -5.47 -35.69
CA ALA A 611 15.26 -5.61 -37.01
C ALA A 611 16.73 -5.12 -37.11
N THR A 612 17.06 -4.10 -36.30
CA THR A 612 18.37 -3.43 -36.40
C THR A 612 19.25 -3.66 -35.16
N ASN A 613 18.72 -4.24 -34.11
CA ASN A 613 19.35 -4.36 -32.77
C ASN A 613 19.89 -3.03 -32.22
N ARG A 614 19.35 -1.90 -32.68
CA ARG A 614 19.74 -0.59 -32.15
C ARG A 614 18.90 -0.23 -30.92
N PRO A 615 19.48 0.46 -29.93
CA PRO A 615 18.73 0.96 -28.79
C PRO A 615 17.55 1.82 -29.24
N LEU A 616 16.38 1.57 -28.65
CA LEU A 616 15.21 2.40 -28.86
C LEU A 616 15.40 3.77 -28.23
N LYS A 617 14.89 4.81 -28.87
CA LYS A 617 14.92 6.18 -28.32
C LYS A 617 14.21 6.27 -26.97
N ARG A 618 13.10 5.56 -26.80
CA ARG A 618 12.33 5.47 -25.54
C ARG A 618 12.24 4.01 -25.10
N PRO A 619 13.20 3.54 -24.29
CA PRO A 619 13.27 2.16 -23.86
C PRO A 619 12.07 1.83 -22.95
N PRO A 620 11.23 0.82 -23.27
CA PRO A 620 10.02 0.52 -22.54
C PRO A 620 10.24 -0.25 -21.23
N THR A 621 11.42 -0.82 -21.02
CA THR A 621 11.73 -1.66 -19.83
C THR A 621 12.78 -1.02 -18.96
N LEU A 622 12.51 -1.01 -17.66
CA LEU A 622 13.36 -0.46 -16.62
C LEU A 622 13.78 -1.55 -15.62
N LEU A 623 15.06 -1.58 -15.27
CA LEU A 623 15.59 -2.39 -14.16
C LEU A 623 15.69 -1.51 -12.91
N ILE A 624 15.08 -1.97 -11.81
CA ILE A 624 15.15 -1.31 -10.51
C ILE A 624 15.85 -2.24 -9.52
N ASP A 625 17.13 -1.99 -9.28
CA ASP A 625 17.87 -2.58 -8.19
C ASP A 625 18.61 -1.48 -7.40
N SER A 626 19.15 -1.83 -6.24
CA SER A 626 19.81 -0.85 -5.36
C SER A 626 20.99 -0.16 -6.06
N ASP A 627 21.79 -0.94 -6.79
CA ASP A 627 22.97 -0.44 -7.48
C ASP A 627 22.60 0.53 -8.61
N ALA A 628 21.57 0.18 -9.41
CA ALA A 628 21.09 1.02 -10.49
C ALA A 628 20.50 2.35 -9.99
N LEU A 629 19.77 2.31 -8.87
CA LEU A 629 19.18 3.51 -8.25
C LEU A 629 20.23 4.44 -7.62
N GLU A 630 21.35 3.89 -7.13
CA GLU A 630 22.43 4.67 -6.54
C GLU A 630 23.32 5.31 -7.60
N ASN A 631 23.63 4.57 -8.66
CA ASN A 631 24.60 5.00 -9.68
C ASN A 631 23.98 5.73 -10.87
N GLY A 632 22.68 5.53 -11.14
CA GLY A 632 21.98 6.14 -12.29
C GLY A 632 22.48 5.63 -13.65
N GLU A 633 23.06 4.43 -13.72
CA GLU A 633 23.73 3.87 -14.91
C GLU A 633 22.86 3.83 -16.18
N GLN A 634 21.52 3.81 -16.03
CA GLN A 634 20.60 3.79 -17.16
C GLN A 634 20.35 5.19 -17.78
N ILE A 635 20.88 6.25 -17.18
CA ILE A 635 20.71 7.63 -17.63
C ILE A 635 21.96 8.08 -18.38
N ASN A 636 21.97 7.88 -19.67
CA ASN A 636 23.06 8.32 -20.55
C ASN A 636 22.75 9.63 -21.30
N ASP A 637 23.71 10.17 -22.04
CA ASP A 637 23.53 11.43 -22.79
C ASP A 637 22.43 11.32 -23.86
N GLY A 638 22.24 10.14 -24.44
CA GLY A 638 21.17 9.87 -25.39
C GLY A 638 19.79 10.01 -24.73
N PHE A 639 19.63 9.43 -23.53
CA PHE A 639 18.42 9.57 -22.71
C PHE A 639 18.15 11.05 -22.39
N LYS A 640 19.17 11.78 -21.91
CA LYS A 640 19.04 13.20 -21.55
C LYS A 640 18.59 14.07 -22.74
N LYS A 641 19.08 13.80 -23.95
CA LYS A 641 18.68 14.53 -25.16
C LYS A 641 17.23 14.25 -25.55
N ILE A 642 16.79 12.99 -25.44
CA ILE A 642 15.43 12.57 -25.84
C ILE A 642 14.38 13.08 -24.87
N PHE A 643 14.69 13.10 -23.59
CA PHE A 643 13.79 13.52 -22.52
C PHE A 643 14.07 14.94 -22.02
N ALA A 644 14.70 15.80 -22.84
CA ALA A 644 15.12 17.13 -22.42
C ALA A 644 13.94 17.98 -21.87
N SER A 645 12.77 17.90 -22.50
CA SER A 645 11.58 18.65 -22.06
C SER A 645 11.03 18.15 -20.72
N GLU A 646 10.99 16.83 -20.55
CA GLU A 646 10.52 16.20 -19.32
C GLU A 646 11.52 16.37 -18.17
N ILE A 647 12.83 16.33 -18.47
CA ILE A 647 13.89 16.64 -17.50
C ILE A 647 13.82 18.11 -17.08
N GLU A 648 13.56 19.03 -18.00
CA GLU A 648 13.38 20.44 -17.65
C GLU A 648 12.14 20.67 -16.80
N GLY A 649 11.03 19.98 -17.09
CA GLY A 649 9.85 19.95 -16.23
C GLY A 649 10.19 19.46 -14.83
N PHE A 650 10.92 18.33 -14.71
CA PHE A 650 11.38 17.79 -13.45
C PHE A 650 12.30 18.78 -12.70
N LYS A 651 13.24 19.42 -13.39
CA LYS A 651 14.11 20.45 -12.78
C LYS A 651 13.31 21.62 -12.18
N LYS A 652 12.26 22.06 -12.86
CA LYS A 652 11.35 23.11 -12.36
C LYS A 652 10.61 22.63 -11.10
N ASP A 653 10.07 21.45 -11.12
CA ASP A 653 9.39 20.84 -9.96
C ASP A 653 10.37 20.63 -8.79
N TYR A 654 11.58 20.17 -9.06
CA TYR A 654 12.64 19.95 -8.07
C TYR A 654 13.09 21.28 -7.43
N ALA A 655 13.32 22.33 -8.23
CA ALA A 655 13.65 23.66 -7.74
C ALA A 655 12.54 24.26 -6.88
N ARG A 656 11.28 23.99 -7.22
CA ARG A 656 10.11 24.41 -6.43
C ARG A 656 10.10 23.76 -5.04
N LEU A 657 10.46 22.48 -4.94
CA LEU A 657 10.44 21.72 -3.69
C LEU A 657 11.67 21.95 -2.81
N HIS A 658 12.85 22.10 -3.44
CA HIS A 658 14.15 22.14 -2.74
C HIS A 658 14.81 23.51 -2.74
N GLY A 659 14.26 24.49 -3.44
CA GLY A 659 14.78 25.86 -3.57
C GLY A 659 15.47 26.11 -4.91
N GLN A 660 15.52 27.39 -5.33
CA GLN A 660 16.23 27.82 -6.55
C GLN A 660 17.73 27.53 -6.38
N GLY A 661 18.37 26.94 -7.37
CA GLY A 661 19.78 26.50 -7.36
C GLY A 661 19.97 25.02 -7.06
N SER A 662 19.00 24.31 -6.45
CA SER A 662 19.09 22.86 -6.26
C SER A 662 18.97 22.08 -7.56
N ALA A 663 18.26 22.64 -8.54
CA ALA A 663 18.02 22.02 -9.85
C ALA A 663 19.28 21.93 -10.74
N GLU A 664 20.30 22.72 -10.46
CA GLU A 664 21.56 22.70 -11.22
C GLU A 664 22.44 21.49 -10.89
N ASN A 665 22.24 20.92 -9.70
CA ASN A 665 23.04 19.80 -9.17
C ASN A 665 22.28 18.46 -9.17
N ILE A 666 21.24 18.33 -10.00
CA ILE A 666 20.49 17.06 -10.10
C ILE A 666 21.36 15.98 -10.73
N THR A 667 21.51 14.87 -10.02
CA THR A 667 22.30 13.71 -10.42
C THR A 667 21.51 12.77 -11.32
N ASP A 668 22.20 11.90 -12.06
CA ASP A 668 21.58 10.87 -12.90
C ASP A 668 20.76 9.87 -12.06
N ALA A 669 21.19 9.59 -10.83
CA ALA A 669 20.44 8.80 -9.86
C ALA A 669 19.10 9.47 -9.49
N GLU A 670 19.06 10.79 -9.35
CA GLU A 670 17.81 11.52 -9.09
C GLU A 670 16.88 11.53 -10.30
N ILE A 671 17.42 11.63 -11.51
CA ILE A 671 16.62 11.50 -12.76
C ILE A 671 16.06 10.09 -12.85
N LEU A 672 16.84 9.04 -12.58
CA LEU A 672 16.34 7.67 -12.59
C LEU A 672 15.25 7.44 -11.56
N ARG A 673 15.40 7.98 -10.34
CA ARG A 673 14.33 7.93 -9.32
C ARG A 673 13.06 8.62 -9.78
N GLU A 674 13.19 9.75 -10.49
CA GLU A 674 12.02 10.43 -11.05
C GLU A 674 11.36 9.61 -12.17
N VAL A 675 12.14 8.96 -13.04
CA VAL A 675 11.58 8.01 -14.03
C VAL A 675 10.77 6.93 -13.32
N VAL A 676 11.33 6.32 -12.28
CA VAL A 676 10.66 5.28 -11.48
C VAL A 676 9.37 5.82 -10.85
N ASN A 677 9.42 6.99 -10.23
CA ASN A 677 8.29 7.59 -9.52
C ASN A 677 7.15 8.02 -10.44
N THR A 678 7.45 8.28 -11.70
CA THR A 678 6.50 8.80 -12.68
C THR A 678 6.06 7.77 -13.72
N VAL A 679 6.37 6.49 -13.50
CA VAL A 679 5.85 5.38 -14.33
C VAL A 679 4.33 5.45 -14.38
N GLY A 680 3.77 5.43 -15.58
CA GLY A 680 2.34 5.53 -15.81
C GLY A 680 1.73 6.93 -15.70
N GLN A 681 2.52 7.98 -15.47
CA GLN A 681 2.06 9.36 -15.42
C GLN A 681 2.30 10.07 -16.76
N GLN A 682 1.23 10.53 -17.39
CA GLN A 682 1.31 11.20 -18.70
C GLN A 682 2.16 12.47 -18.64
N GLY A 683 3.03 12.67 -19.65
CA GLY A 683 3.86 13.87 -19.76
C GLY A 683 5.03 13.95 -18.79
N LYS A 684 5.27 12.90 -18.00
CA LYS A 684 6.41 12.77 -17.09
C LYS A 684 7.46 11.80 -17.65
N LEU A 685 8.65 11.80 -17.06
CA LEU A 685 9.81 11.00 -17.49
C LEU A 685 9.53 9.50 -17.64
N GLY A 686 8.75 8.92 -16.73
CA GLY A 686 8.39 7.50 -16.71
C GLY A 686 7.15 7.13 -17.55
N SER A 687 6.56 8.08 -18.28
CA SER A 687 5.27 7.88 -18.96
C SER A 687 5.27 6.79 -20.04
N HIS A 688 6.44 6.45 -20.61
CA HIS A 688 6.61 5.50 -21.70
C HIS A 688 6.92 4.08 -21.24
N ILE A 689 7.19 3.88 -19.94
CA ILE A 689 7.57 2.59 -19.36
C ILE A 689 6.38 1.63 -19.39
N ARG A 690 6.65 0.41 -19.90
CA ARG A 690 5.68 -0.70 -20.00
C ARG A 690 6.05 -1.89 -19.14
N CYS A 691 7.34 -2.08 -18.83
CA CYS A 691 7.81 -3.17 -18.02
C CYS A 691 8.81 -2.67 -16.96
N VAL A 692 8.66 -3.19 -15.74
CA VAL A 692 9.59 -2.91 -14.64
C VAL A 692 10.08 -4.24 -14.08
N VAL A 693 11.39 -4.45 -14.06
CA VAL A 693 12.02 -5.59 -13.40
C VAL A 693 12.66 -5.10 -12.10
N SER A 694 12.30 -5.70 -10.96
CA SER A 694 12.76 -5.26 -9.64
C SER A 694 13.22 -6.42 -8.78
N VAL A 695 14.20 -6.18 -7.88
CA VAL A 695 14.77 -7.21 -6.98
C VAL A 695 13.97 -7.38 -5.71
N SER A 696 13.61 -6.30 -5.09
CA SER A 696 12.82 -6.29 -3.88
C SER A 696 11.55 -5.51 -4.12
N MET A 697 10.83 -5.24 -3.08
CA MET A 697 9.73 -4.30 -3.19
C MET A 697 10.20 -3.07 -3.94
N LEU A 698 9.53 -2.76 -5.04
CA LEU A 698 9.61 -1.45 -5.66
C LEU A 698 9.63 -0.44 -4.54
N THR A 699 10.63 0.44 -4.54
CA THR A 699 10.93 1.33 -3.42
C THR A 699 9.66 1.83 -2.76
N GLU A 700 9.59 1.76 -1.45
CA GLU A 700 8.46 2.30 -0.70
C GLU A 700 8.11 3.68 -1.25
N GLY A 701 6.81 3.90 -1.49
CA GLY A 701 6.35 5.13 -2.13
C GLY A 701 6.10 5.04 -3.64
N TRP A 702 6.48 3.96 -4.32
CA TRP A 702 6.12 3.79 -5.74
C TRP A 702 4.61 3.61 -5.90
N ASP A 703 4.03 4.34 -6.86
CA ASP A 703 2.58 4.48 -7.01
C ASP A 703 2.20 4.62 -8.47
N ALA A 704 2.09 3.50 -9.16
CA ALA A 704 1.62 3.48 -10.53
C ALA A 704 0.23 2.83 -10.60
N ASN A 705 -0.78 3.63 -10.88
CA ASN A 705 -2.15 3.16 -11.07
C ASN A 705 -2.36 2.42 -12.41
N THR A 706 -1.40 2.49 -13.32
CA THR A 706 -1.42 1.82 -14.62
C THR A 706 -0.92 0.38 -14.60
N VAL A 707 -0.46 -0.13 -13.45
CA VAL A 707 -0.03 -1.54 -13.33
C VAL A 707 -1.22 -2.48 -13.54
N THR A 708 -1.03 -3.46 -14.43
CA THR A 708 -2.05 -4.45 -14.77
C THR A 708 -1.59 -5.89 -14.57
N HIS A 709 -0.27 -6.12 -14.56
CA HIS A 709 0.31 -7.46 -14.42
C HIS A 709 1.45 -7.45 -13.41
N ILE A 710 1.51 -8.50 -12.57
CA ILE A 710 2.63 -8.74 -11.64
C ILE A 710 3.04 -10.21 -11.75
N MET A 711 4.31 -10.44 -12.05
CA MET A 711 4.94 -11.77 -12.02
C MET A 711 5.92 -11.84 -10.86
N GLY A 712 5.73 -12.79 -9.95
CA GLY A 712 6.59 -12.98 -8.77
C GLY A 712 7.58 -14.14 -8.95
N LEU A 713 8.89 -13.84 -8.93
CA LEU A 713 9.99 -14.80 -8.87
C LEU A 713 10.71 -14.73 -7.52
N ARG A 714 9.92 -14.74 -6.45
CA ARG A 714 10.41 -14.74 -5.07
C ARG A 714 9.45 -15.45 -4.14
N ALA A 715 9.95 -15.87 -2.98
CA ALA A 715 9.06 -16.33 -1.92
C ALA A 715 8.25 -15.14 -1.36
N PHE A 716 6.94 -15.28 -1.34
CA PHE A 716 6.06 -14.41 -0.60
C PHE A 716 5.67 -15.11 0.70
N GLY A 717 6.62 -15.13 1.66
CA GLY A 717 6.50 -15.92 2.89
C GLY A 717 5.46 -15.44 3.89
N SER A 718 4.88 -14.25 3.69
CA SER A 718 3.86 -13.68 4.57
C SER A 718 2.78 -12.93 3.79
N GLN A 719 1.58 -12.88 4.35
CA GLN A 719 0.48 -12.05 3.85
C GLN A 719 0.89 -10.58 3.77
N LEU A 720 1.64 -10.11 4.77
CA LEU A 720 2.21 -8.76 4.84
C LEU A 720 2.97 -8.41 3.54
N LEU A 721 3.89 -9.27 3.13
CA LEU A 721 4.71 -9.04 1.93
C LEU A 721 3.86 -9.06 0.65
N CYS A 722 2.85 -9.94 0.58
CA CYS A 722 1.91 -9.96 -0.53
C CYS A 722 1.10 -8.68 -0.62
N GLU A 723 0.52 -8.22 0.48
CA GLU A 723 -0.26 -6.99 0.51
C GLU A 723 0.61 -5.77 0.18
N GLN A 724 1.87 -5.77 0.57
CA GLN A 724 2.79 -4.68 0.24
C GLN A 724 3.15 -4.64 -1.25
N VAL A 725 3.39 -5.78 -1.88
CA VAL A 725 3.74 -5.86 -3.31
C VAL A 725 2.51 -5.68 -4.19
N ALA A 726 1.48 -6.50 -4.00
CA ALA A 726 0.26 -6.43 -4.79
C ALA A 726 -0.49 -5.12 -4.54
N GLY A 727 -0.56 -4.65 -3.29
CA GLY A 727 -1.28 -3.45 -2.91
C GLY A 727 -0.85 -2.20 -3.67
N ARG A 728 0.41 -2.10 -4.09
CA ARG A 728 0.91 -0.98 -4.89
C ARG A 728 0.33 -0.94 -6.30
N ALA A 729 0.04 -2.10 -6.86
CA ALA A 729 -0.57 -2.25 -8.18
C ALA A 729 -2.10 -2.23 -8.15
N LEU A 730 -2.71 -2.40 -6.97
CA LEU A 730 -4.17 -2.45 -6.81
C LEU A 730 -4.86 -1.10 -6.96
N ARG A 731 -4.15 0.01 -7.11
CA ARG A 731 -4.77 1.32 -7.30
C ARG A 731 -5.52 1.40 -8.63
N ARG A 732 -6.75 1.85 -8.58
CA ARG A 732 -7.56 2.06 -9.78
C ARG A 732 -7.15 3.35 -10.50
N MET A 733 -7.24 3.32 -11.82
CA MET A 733 -7.03 4.50 -12.66
C MET A 733 -8.21 5.46 -12.59
N ASN A 734 -9.43 4.94 -12.46
CA ASN A 734 -10.64 5.72 -12.52
C ASN A 734 -11.62 5.29 -11.41
N TYR A 735 -12.02 6.26 -10.59
CA TYR A 735 -13.05 6.09 -9.55
C TYR A 735 -14.41 6.67 -9.96
N LEU A 736 -14.59 7.12 -11.20
CA LEU A 736 -15.90 7.47 -11.71
C LEU A 736 -16.74 6.20 -11.82
N LEU A 737 -17.85 6.17 -11.12
CA LEU A 737 -18.81 5.09 -11.19
C LEU A 737 -19.55 5.22 -12.53
N LYS A 738 -19.07 4.51 -13.53
CA LYS A 738 -19.73 4.34 -14.80
C LYS A 738 -20.49 3.04 -14.79
N THR A 739 -21.74 3.11 -15.17
CA THR A 739 -22.65 1.99 -15.24
C THR A 739 -22.70 1.49 -16.67
N TYR A 740 -22.56 0.19 -16.86
CA TYR A 740 -22.58 -0.42 -18.19
C TYR A 740 -23.60 -1.54 -18.25
N ARG A 741 -24.23 -1.69 -19.39
CA ARG A 741 -25.07 -2.84 -19.66
C ARG A 741 -24.19 -4.10 -19.78
N VAL A 742 -24.54 -5.17 -19.08
CA VAL A 742 -23.69 -6.38 -18.99
C VAL A 742 -23.61 -7.14 -20.32
N ASP A 743 -24.67 -7.06 -21.11
CA ASP A 743 -24.84 -7.75 -22.38
C ASP A 743 -24.18 -7.02 -23.56
N THR A 744 -24.21 -5.68 -23.59
CA THR A 744 -23.71 -4.88 -24.72
C THR A 744 -22.47 -4.07 -24.39
N GLY A 745 -22.10 -3.90 -23.13
CA GLY A 745 -21.00 -3.04 -22.69
C GLY A 745 -21.26 -1.55 -22.86
N GLU A 746 -22.51 -1.15 -23.21
CA GLU A 746 -22.89 0.26 -23.36
C GLU A 746 -23.01 0.97 -22.01
N GLU A 747 -22.58 2.22 -21.94
CA GLU A 747 -22.75 3.07 -20.75
C GLU A 747 -24.22 3.43 -20.58
N ILE A 748 -24.78 3.20 -19.39
CA ILE A 748 -26.21 3.44 -19.10
C ILE A 748 -26.34 4.56 -18.07
N ASP A 749 -27.41 5.34 -18.18
CA ASP A 749 -27.77 6.36 -17.20
C ASP A 749 -28.29 5.72 -15.90
N LEU A 750 -27.96 6.33 -14.76
CA LEU A 750 -28.06 5.84 -13.38
C LEU A 750 -29.46 5.36 -12.89
N LYS A 751 -30.45 5.30 -13.76
CA LYS A 751 -31.83 4.92 -13.40
C LYS A 751 -32.06 3.40 -13.31
N ASP A 752 -31.18 2.58 -13.88
CA ASP A 752 -31.36 1.12 -13.94
C ASP A 752 -30.39 0.37 -12.99
N LYS A 753 -30.72 -0.81 -12.47
CA LYS A 753 -29.95 -1.60 -11.49
C LYS A 753 -28.63 -2.10 -12.05
N HIS A 754 -27.47 -1.72 -11.46
CA HIS A 754 -26.19 -1.74 -12.16
C HIS A 754 -25.05 -2.42 -11.42
N LYS A 755 -24.20 -3.14 -12.17
CA LYS A 755 -22.90 -3.63 -11.73
C LYS A 755 -21.80 -2.64 -12.17
N TYR A 756 -20.90 -2.28 -11.25
CA TYR A 756 -19.74 -1.46 -11.55
C TYR A 756 -18.75 -2.21 -12.41
N LYS A 757 -18.12 -1.52 -13.38
CA LYS A 757 -17.07 -2.14 -14.18
C LYS A 757 -15.81 -2.31 -13.32
N PRO A 758 -15.31 -3.53 -13.12
CA PRO A 758 -14.07 -3.75 -12.37
C PRO A 758 -12.85 -3.32 -13.18
N GLU A 759 -11.80 -2.94 -12.51
CA GLU A 759 -10.45 -2.92 -13.04
C GLU A 759 -9.67 -4.09 -12.44
N ASN A 760 -8.96 -4.84 -13.28
CA ASN A 760 -8.31 -6.08 -12.90
C ASN A 760 -6.80 -5.90 -12.79
N LEU A 761 -6.19 -6.66 -11.90
CA LEU A 761 -4.76 -6.89 -11.78
C LEU A 761 -4.48 -8.39 -11.99
N HIS A 762 -3.65 -8.73 -12.96
CA HIS A 762 -3.26 -10.10 -13.29
C HIS A 762 -1.85 -10.42 -12.83
#